data_b409dd0b3fa19c2f48559facf0ee09f9
#
_entry.id   b409dd0b3fa19c2f48559facf0ee09f9
#
_cell.length_a   1.000
_cell.length_b   1.000
_cell.length_c   1.000
_cell.angle_alpha   90.00
_cell.angle_beta   90.00
_cell.angle_gamma   90.00
#
_symmetry.space_group_name_H-M   'P 1'
#
loop_
_entity.id
_entity.type
_entity.pdbx_description
1 polymer ?
#
loop_
_entity_poly.entity_id
_entity_poly.type
_entity_poly.pdbx_seq_one_letter_code
_entity_poly.pdbx_strand_id
1 'polypeptide(L)'
;MYRTKNMKTLNKRIDRVLTKMYENNFISKEQLEAALKDDIKVLEYSIVSDLYDYPHFVEYSIYDVITHLLRMRDLEDTTANRKAVSNELRTSGYHIYTTIDPAMQELVQKTLSEATYPKLSAKNTVIIDPAGNEIPQPQAAAVVLEQSTGQLKAIVGGRYAPTTMQSFNRAYQSRMPVGSSIKPLAVYGPAFDKGYGLGSIIENIPAKIPGWGTAAGHPTTSVGTYGPTTIRKGIVSSLNIVAARTLMTRVGIDTSYNYLVNLGVSTEKLNADGVGLALGSSGITVIEMAGGYGCIANGGEYREPLSFTKVIDSSGNVVMDADEVRIVKQVYKPSSAFMLVEALTNAVQSGTGWRAKIKGMTTCGKTGTVANNRGTFFAGFTPYYVSTIWVGHDGFQVLPHSYGGDTAAPIWKTYMSALHEGLEDKKVLEGTAASYGVVKKSVCAVSGLKPHAGCPTVSDYFPKDGGPKESCNMHASAQICTVSGELAGIYCPPECIKTGSGVVIPPDSPYAELSDSELRSIFRNYIRTAKKSEQIICSYHTYEWACMRDNINAAKNEAAPTLNKAKEFLEKYKSKLKADQITSLTNAINAMQHEINNTNATLDSVHNAHNSLSKLLATLETYIKSLPPDPPPGGGDDPPGGGDDPGGGDDPGGGDNPGGDDPGTQTGQDGEGGKPKG
;
A
#
# COMPACT_ATOMS: atom_id res chain seq x y z
N MET A 1 -61.84 3.31 -4.32
CA MET A 1 -61.66 2.11 -5.17
C MET A 1 -62.97 1.34 -5.19
N TYR A 2 -63.75 1.43 -6.29
CA TYR A 2 -65.00 0.68 -6.44
C TYR A 2 -64.67 -0.71 -6.97
N ARG A 3 -64.85 -1.74 -6.16
CA ARG A 3 -64.74 -3.13 -6.56
C ARG A 3 -65.85 -3.48 -7.56
N THR A 4 -65.63 -4.45 -8.46
CA THR A 4 -66.59 -4.97 -9.45
C THR A 4 -67.99 -5.29 -8.87
N LYS A 5 -68.07 -5.59 -7.57
CA LYS A 5 -69.35 -5.76 -6.83
C LYS A 5 -70.26 -4.51 -6.84
N ASN A 6 -69.76 -3.31 -7.15
CA ASN A 6 -70.53 -2.06 -7.10
C ASN A 6 -70.81 -1.47 -8.49
N MET A 7 -70.54 -2.18 -9.60
CA MET A 7 -70.75 -1.71 -10.98
C MET A 7 -72.18 -1.22 -11.19
N LYS A 8 -73.15 -1.95 -10.71
CA LYS A 8 -74.61 -1.57 -10.80
C LYS A 8 -74.87 -0.20 -10.17
N THR A 9 -74.23 0.11 -9.06
CA THR A 9 -74.34 1.40 -8.35
C THR A 9 -73.58 2.49 -9.07
N LEU A 10 -72.38 2.17 -9.65
CA LEU A 10 -71.56 3.10 -10.43
C LEU A 10 -72.33 3.51 -11.70
N ASN A 11 -72.88 2.57 -12.46
CA ASN A 11 -73.63 2.86 -13.71
C ASN A 11 -74.84 3.71 -13.38
N LYS A 12 -75.65 3.39 -12.35
CA LYS A 12 -76.76 4.27 -11.95
C LYS A 12 -76.32 5.70 -11.58
N ARG A 13 -75.12 5.89 -11.03
CA ARG A 13 -74.59 7.22 -10.73
C ARG A 13 -74.16 7.94 -11.98
N ILE A 14 -73.52 7.25 -12.90
CA ILE A 14 -73.12 7.77 -14.21
C ILE A 14 -74.34 8.21 -15.02
N ASP A 15 -75.35 7.35 -15.14
CA ASP A 15 -76.60 7.67 -15.84
C ASP A 15 -77.20 8.94 -15.27
N ARG A 16 -77.28 9.06 -13.96
CA ARG A 16 -77.80 10.24 -13.27
C ARG A 16 -76.97 11.50 -13.55
N VAL A 17 -75.66 11.40 -13.55
CA VAL A 17 -74.77 12.53 -13.84
C VAL A 17 -74.94 12.95 -15.30
N LEU A 18 -74.89 12.02 -16.27
CA LEU A 18 -75.11 12.29 -17.68
C LEU A 18 -76.43 12.91 -17.96
N THR A 19 -77.55 12.41 -17.33
CA THR A 19 -78.88 12.99 -17.43
C THR A 19 -78.86 14.43 -16.94
N LYS A 20 -78.26 14.70 -15.76
CA LYS A 20 -78.16 16.05 -15.21
C LYS A 20 -77.31 16.99 -16.07
N MET A 21 -76.26 16.49 -16.74
CA MET A 21 -75.50 17.28 -17.69
C MET A 21 -76.37 17.69 -18.88
N TYR A 22 -77.18 16.78 -19.40
CA TYR A 22 -78.13 17.10 -20.45
C TYR A 22 -79.23 18.11 -19.99
N GLU A 23 -79.88 17.87 -18.85
CA GLU A 23 -80.87 18.75 -18.24
C GLU A 23 -80.36 20.20 -18.03
N ASN A 24 -79.06 20.35 -17.82
CA ASN A 24 -78.40 21.65 -17.61
C ASN A 24 -77.67 22.17 -18.88
N ASN A 25 -77.95 21.57 -20.05
CA ASN A 25 -77.35 21.96 -21.37
C ASN A 25 -75.82 21.90 -21.47
N PHE A 26 -75.20 21.05 -20.66
CA PHE A 26 -73.73 20.82 -20.77
C PHE A 26 -73.40 19.85 -21.90
N ILE A 27 -74.31 18.95 -22.28
CA ILE A 27 -74.17 17.99 -23.38
C ILE A 27 -75.46 17.98 -24.23
N SER A 28 -75.32 17.60 -25.55
CA SER A 28 -76.49 17.43 -26.44
C SER A 28 -77.24 16.11 -26.12
N LYS A 29 -78.44 15.94 -26.67
CA LYS A 29 -79.21 14.69 -26.57
C LYS A 29 -78.43 13.53 -27.24
N GLU A 30 -77.85 13.76 -28.40
CA GLU A 30 -77.08 12.78 -29.12
C GLU A 30 -75.80 12.35 -28.31
N GLN A 31 -75.15 13.29 -27.61
CA GLN A 31 -74.04 13.00 -26.70
C GLN A 31 -74.46 12.21 -25.52
N LEU A 32 -75.66 12.49 -24.91
CA LEU A 32 -76.25 11.72 -23.80
C LEU A 32 -76.51 10.28 -24.25
N GLU A 33 -77.17 10.10 -25.39
CA GLU A 33 -77.52 8.77 -25.93
C GLU A 33 -76.33 7.96 -26.31
N ALA A 34 -75.30 8.58 -26.82
CA ALA A 34 -74.02 7.92 -27.09
C ALA A 34 -73.33 7.48 -25.82
N ALA A 35 -73.19 8.37 -24.82
CA ALA A 35 -72.53 8.09 -23.54
C ALA A 35 -73.25 7.05 -22.69
N LEU A 36 -74.64 6.98 -22.76
CA LEU A 36 -75.41 5.94 -22.05
C LEU A 36 -75.28 4.56 -22.70
N LYS A 37 -74.87 4.48 -23.96
CA LYS A 37 -74.56 3.22 -24.69
C LYS A 37 -73.13 2.74 -24.50
N ASP A 38 -72.29 3.59 -23.94
CA ASP A 38 -70.87 3.26 -23.76
C ASP A 38 -70.73 2.25 -22.62
N ASP A 39 -70.14 1.11 -22.93
CA ASP A 39 -69.91 0.04 -21.92
C ASP A 39 -68.61 0.32 -21.15
N ILE A 40 -68.81 0.87 -19.95
CA ILE A 40 -67.71 1.18 -19.08
C ILE A 40 -67.05 -0.13 -18.57
N LYS A 41 -65.92 -0.47 -19.18
CA LYS A 41 -65.10 -1.56 -18.70
C LYS A 41 -64.24 -1.09 -17.56
N VAL A 42 -64.50 -1.64 -16.36
CA VAL A 42 -63.51 -1.57 -15.27
C VAL A 42 -62.34 -2.39 -15.72
N LEU A 43 -61.25 -1.73 -16.03
CA LEU A 43 -59.97 -2.43 -16.20
C LEU A 43 -59.73 -3.20 -14.91
N GLU A 44 -59.62 -4.53 -15.01
CA GLU A 44 -59.09 -5.30 -13.88
C GLU A 44 -57.73 -4.68 -13.53
N TYR A 45 -57.67 -4.14 -12.32
CA TYR A 45 -56.40 -3.72 -11.78
C TYR A 45 -55.61 -5.03 -11.63
N SER A 46 -54.88 -5.40 -12.68
CA SER A 46 -53.75 -6.28 -12.49
C SER A 46 -52.94 -5.62 -11.38
N ILE A 47 -52.60 -6.32 -10.33
CA ILE A 47 -51.58 -5.92 -9.39
C ILE A 47 -50.26 -5.99 -10.25
N VAL A 48 -50.13 -5.04 -11.16
CA VAL A 48 -48.82 -4.63 -11.64
C VAL A 48 -48.14 -4.19 -10.38
N SER A 49 -47.07 -4.83 -10.03
CA SER A 49 -46.33 -4.50 -8.83
C SER A 49 -46.27 -2.97 -8.74
N ASP A 50 -46.73 -2.35 -7.64
CA ASP A 50 -46.61 -0.90 -7.45
C ASP A 50 -45.13 -0.42 -7.42
N LEU A 51 -44.22 -1.32 -7.75
CA LEU A 51 -42.79 -1.10 -7.74
C LEU A 51 -42.36 -0.43 -9.05
N TYR A 52 -41.67 0.70 -8.94
CA TYR A 52 -41.03 1.36 -10.09
C TYR A 52 -39.98 0.45 -10.72
N ASP A 53 -39.70 0.67 -12.00
CA ASP A 53 -38.47 0.22 -12.56
C ASP A 53 -37.30 0.90 -11.81
N TYR A 54 -36.27 0.14 -11.48
CA TYR A 54 -35.08 0.63 -10.77
C TYR A 54 -35.35 1.33 -9.42
N PRO A 55 -36.00 0.70 -8.45
CA PRO A 55 -36.51 1.36 -7.24
C PRO A 55 -35.44 2.11 -6.45
N HIS A 56 -34.24 1.54 -6.29
CA HIS A 56 -33.14 2.21 -5.59
C HIS A 56 -32.74 3.54 -6.24
N PHE A 57 -32.76 3.61 -7.57
CA PHE A 57 -32.39 4.84 -8.29
C PHE A 57 -33.53 5.87 -8.24
N VAL A 58 -34.75 5.45 -8.53
CA VAL A 58 -35.93 6.35 -8.55
C VAL A 58 -36.14 6.99 -7.17
N GLU A 59 -36.09 6.19 -6.11
CA GLU A 59 -36.31 6.71 -4.75
C GLU A 59 -35.16 7.62 -4.29
N TYR A 60 -33.91 7.31 -4.69
CA TYR A 60 -32.81 8.24 -4.47
C TYR A 60 -33.01 9.54 -5.26
N SER A 61 -33.46 9.49 -6.50
CA SER A 61 -33.73 10.70 -7.30
C SER A 61 -34.84 11.57 -6.68
N ILE A 62 -35.90 10.97 -6.13
CA ILE A 62 -36.92 11.72 -5.38
C ILE A 62 -36.29 12.37 -4.13
N TYR A 63 -35.49 11.63 -3.38
CA TYR A 63 -34.78 12.16 -2.21
C TYR A 63 -33.85 13.32 -2.58
N ASP A 64 -33.09 13.18 -3.66
CA ASP A 64 -32.13 14.15 -4.16
C ASP A 64 -32.84 15.45 -4.61
N VAL A 65 -33.89 15.34 -5.42
CA VAL A 65 -34.72 16.47 -5.86
C VAL A 65 -35.34 17.19 -4.65
N ILE A 66 -35.89 16.46 -3.66
CA ILE A 66 -36.41 17.06 -2.45
C ILE A 66 -35.35 17.86 -1.71
N THR A 67 -34.14 17.30 -1.58
CA THR A 67 -33.01 17.97 -0.92
C THR A 67 -32.66 19.29 -1.60
N HIS A 68 -32.64 19.30 -2.94
CA HIS A 68 -32.35 20.49 -3.73
C HIS A 68 -33.47 21.52 -3.68
N LEU A 69 -34.73 21.09 -3.73
CA LEU A 69 -35.89 22.00 -3.56
C LEU A 69 -35.92 22.65 -2.20
N LEU A 70 -35.61 21.94 -1.12
CA LEU A 70 -35.48 22.53 0.22
C LEU A 70 -34.36 23.60 0.23
N ARG A 71 -33.19 23.27 -0.33
CA ARG A 71 -32.05 24.21 -0.41
C ARG A 71 -32.38 25.45 -1.25
N MET A 72 -33.00 25.28 -2.41
CA MET A 72 -33.41 26.40 -3.26
C MET A 72 -34.44 27.32 -2.61
N ARG A 73 -35.29 26.80 -1.74
CA ARG A 73 -36.36 27.53 -1.03
C ARG A 73 -35.93 28.03 0.34
N ASP A 74 -34.64 27.86 0.70
CA ASP A 74 -34.09 28.20 2.02
C ASP A 74 -34.93 27.57 3.19
N LEU A 75 -35.41 26.35 2.98
CA LEU A 75 -36.16 25.59 3.97
C LEU A 75 -35.23 24.65 4.75
N GLU A 76 -35.39 24.65 6.07
CA GLU A 76 -34.68 23.71 6.93
C GLU A 76 -35.02 22.26 6.56
N ASP A 77 -34.01 21.39 6.54
CA ASP A 77 -34.14 19.96 6.22
C ASP A 77 -34.77 19.20 7.42
N THR A 78 -36.05 19.33 7.59
CA THR A 78 -36.87 18.63 8.59
C THR A 78 -37.74 17.56 7.96
N THR A 79 -38.16 16.58 8.76
CA THR A 79 -39.13 15.55 8.33
C THR A 79 -40.42 16.17 7.81
N ALA A 80 -40.89 17.26 8.43
CA ALA A 80 -42.11 17.96 8.03
C ALA A 80 -41.96 18.61 6.66
N ASN A 81 -40.85 19.36 6.43
CA ASN A 81 -40.58 20.01 5.16
C ASN A 81 -40.35 19.00 4.05
N ARG A 82 -39.56 17.92 4.29
CA ARG A 82 -39.41 16.82 3.34
C ARG A 82 -40.73 16.20 2.95
N LYS A 83 -41.62 15.95 3.91
CA LYS A 83 -42.97 15.40 3.63
C LYS A 83 -43.80 16.35 2.80
N ALA A 84 -43.78 17.66 3.09
CA ALA A 84 -44.53 18.66 2.34
C ALA A 84 -44.07 18.71 0.88
N VAL A 85 -42.74 18.81 0.63
CA VAL A 85 -42.16 18.83 -0.72
C VAL A 85 -42.37 17.49 -1.44
N SER A 86 -42.27 16.34 -0.75
CA SER A 86 -42.59 15.02 -1.32
C SER A 86 -44.03 14.91 -1.77
N ASN A 87 -44.98 15.43 -1.00
CA ASN A 87 -46.40 15.45 -1.40
C ASN A 87 -46.62 16.35 -2.62
N GLU A 88 -45.98 17.52 -2.65
CA GLU A 88 -46.03 18.44 -3.80
C GLU A 88 -45.51 17.73 -5.05
N LEU A 89 -44.33 17.12 -5.01
CA LEU A 89 -43.78 16.38 -6.15
C LEU A 89 -44.72 15.31 -6.70
N ARG A 90 -45.44 14.61 -5.82
CA ARG A 90 -46.36 13.53 -6.19
C ARG A 90 -47.70 14.00 -6.74
N THR A 91 -48.13 15.23 -6.43
CA THR A 91 -49.46 15.72 -6.75
C THR A 91 -49.49 16.85 -7.78
N SER A 92 -48.34 17.51 -8.05
CA SER A 92 -48.30 18.71 -8.90
C SER A 92 -47.80 18.44 -10.33
N GLY A 93 -47.65 17.17 -10.71
CA GLY A 93 -47.30 16.80 -12.10
C GLY A 93 -45.89 17.17 -12.51
N TYR A 94 -44.95 17.09 -11.59
CA TYR A 94 -43.53 17.26 -11.89
C TYR A 94 -42.97 16.11 -12.75
N HIS A 95 -42.10 16.44 -13.66
CA HIS A 95 -41.32 15.47 -14.43
C HIS A 95 -39.81 15.62 -14.08
N ILE A 96 -39.21 14.54 -13.59
CA ILE A 96 -37.80 14.46 -13.20
C ILE A 96 -37.06 13.72 -14.30
N TYR A 97 -36.12 14.40 -14.97
CA TYR A 97 -35.21 13.79 -15.94
C TYR A 97 -33.99 13.28 -15.20
N THR A 98 -33.90 11.97 -15.04
CA THR A 98 -32.83 11.33 -14.26
C THR A 98 -31.56 11.12 -15.08
N THR A 99 -30.46 10.88 -14.39
CA THR A 99 -29.14 10.58 -14.99
C THR A 99 -28.87 9.08 -15.08
N ILE A 100 -29.86 8.23 -14.73
CA ILE A 100 -29.70 6.78 -14.73
C ILE A 100 -29.20 6.25 -16.07
N ASP A 101 -28.27 5.32 -16.01
CA ASP A 101 -28.01 4.39 -17.10
C ASP A 101 -28.63 3.03 -16.72
N PRO A 102 -29.72 2.63 -17.35
CA PRO A 102 -30.42 1.38 -17.02
C PRO A 102 -29.52 0.14 -17.11
N ALA A 103 -28.68 0.07 -18.15
CA ALA A 103 -27.78 -1.07 -18.34
C ALA A 103 -26.72 -1.14 -17.23
N MET A 104 -26.17 0.00 -16.82
CA MET A 104 -25.23 0.06 -15.67
C MET A 104 -25.94 -0.32 -14.36
N GLN A 105 -27.14 0.19 -14.14
CA GLN A 105 -27.93 -0.10 -12.94
C GLN A 105 -28.20 -1.60 -12.81
N GLU A 106 -28.64 -2.25 -13.89
CA GLU A 106 -28.90 -3.68 -13.95
C GLU A 106 -27.65 -4.51 -13.75
N LEU A 107 -26.55 -4.15 -14.43
CA LEU A 107 -25.27 -4.83 -14.33
C LEU A 107 -24.71 -4.81 -12.91
N VAL A 108 -24.75 -3.62 -12.26
CA VAL A 108 -24.26 -3.49 -10.87
C VAL A 108 -25.15 -4.30 -9.94
N GLN A 109 -26.48 -4.21 -10.05
CA GLN A 109 -27.42 -4.99 -9.22
C GLN A 109 -27.22 -6.49 -9.39
N LYS A 110 -27.11 -6.96 -10.62
CA LYS A 110 -26.83 -8.37 -10.94
C LYS A 110 -25.52 -8.82 -10.33
N THR A 111 -24.44 -8.04 -10.51
CA THR A 111 -23.13 -8.36 -9.96
C THR A 111 -23.18 -8.48 -8.43
N LEU A 112 -23.86 -7.57 -7.73
CA LEU A 112 -23.97 -7.63 -6.29
C LEU A 112 -24.79 -8.86 -5.85
N SER A 113 -25.83 -9.25 -6.59
CA SER A 113 -26.64 -10.43 -6.24
C SER A 113 -25.90 -11.75 -6.44
N GLU A 114 -25.07 -11.84 -7.47
CA GLU A 114 -24.35 -13.06 -7.87
C GLU A 114 -22.95 -13.19 -7.25
N ALA A 115 -22.44 -12.13 -6.61
CA ALA A 115 -21.10 -12.11 -6.04
C ALA A 115 -20.93 -13.15 -4.91
N THR A 116 -19.68 -13.60 -4.75
CA THR A 116 -19.32 -14.45 -3.61
C THR A 116 -19.03 -13.60 -2.39
N TYR A 117 -19.74 -13.88 -1.32
CA TYR A 117 -19.63 -13.18 -0.04
C TYR A 117 -19.02 -14.06 1.06
N PRO A 118 -18.42 -13.46 2.10
CA PRO A 118 -17.91 -14.19 3.25
C PRO A 118 -18.99 -15.02 3.91
N LYS A 119 -18.66 -16.27 4.28
CA LYS A 119 -19.58 -17.15 5.00
C LYS A 119 -19.72 -16.69 6.46
N LEU A 120 -20.91 -16.37 6.87
CA LEU A 120 -21.24 -15.99 8.24
C LEU A 120 -21.62 -17.21 9.10
N SER A 121 -21.55 -17.08 10.42
CA SER A 121 -22.14 -18.09 11.32
C SER A 121 -23.66 -18.14 11.14
N ALA A 122 -24.29 -19.27 11.33
CA ALA A 122 -25.73 -19.49 11.08
C ALA A 122 -26.62 -18.43 11.73
N LYS A 123 -26.31 -17.99 12.95
CA LYS A 123 -27.05 -16.94 13.68
C LYS A 123 -26.94 -15.52 13.09
N ASN A 124 -25.99 -15.29 12.17
CA ASN A 124 -25.73 -13.98 11.58
C ASN A 124 -26.03 -13.94 10.07
N THR A 125 -26.73 -14.92 9.53
CA THR A 125 -27.03 -15.00 8.10
C THR A 125 -28.29 -14.22 7.70
N VAL A 126 -29.10 -13.80 8.67
CA VAL A 126 -30.36 -13.09 8.47
C VAL A 126 -30.54 -12.02 9.57
N ILE A 127 -31.11 -10.89 9.19
CA ILE A 127 -31.69 -9.90 10.09
C ILE A 127 -33.19 -9.78 9.78
N ILE A 128 -34.02 -9.61 10.80
CA ILE A 128 -35.43 -9.30 10.64
C ILE A 128 -35.60 -7.78 10.65
N ASP A 129 -36.17 -7.21 9.60
CA ASP A 129 -36.48 -5.79 9.51
C ASP A 129 -37.69 -5.40 10.40
N PRO A 130 -37.95 -4.10 10.61
CA PRO A 130 -39.12 -3.65 11.40
C PRO A 130 -40.48 -4.10 10.86
N ALA A 131 -40.57 -4.47 9.58
CA ALA A 131 -41.76 -5.00 8.95
C ALA A 131 -41.88 -6.53 9.07
N GLY A 132 -40.89 -7.20 9.67
CA GLY A 132 -40.87 -8.65 9.87
C GLY A 132 -40.28 -9.44 8.69
N ASN A 133 -39.67 -8.79 7.72
CA ASN A 133 -39.06 -9.47 6.58
C ASN A 133 -37.63 -9.96 6.91
N GLU A 134 -37.30 -11.14 6.40
CA GLU A 134 -35.93 -11.68 6.47
C GLU A 134 -35.03 -10.98 5.47
N ILE A 135 -33.96 -10.33 5.98
CA ILE A 135 -32.97 -9.67 5.18
C ILE A 135 -31.66 -10.51 5.23
N PRO A 136 -31.34 -11.23 4.16
CA PRO A 136 -30.12 -12.06 4.10
C PRO A 136 -28.84 -11.22 4.31
N GLN A 137 -27.87 -11.79 5.02
CA GLN A 137 -26.58 -11.16 5.30
C GLN A 137 -25.41 -12.00 4.72
N PRO A 138 -24.26 -11.40 4.39
CA PRO A 138 -23.96 -9.98 4.40
C PRO A 138 -24.67 -9.21 3.28
N GLN A 139 -24.70 -7.89 3.42
CA GLN A 139 -25.23 -6.95 2.44
C GLN A 139 -24.10 -6.25 1.68
N ALA A 140 -24.46 -5.62 0.56
CA ALA A 140 -23.56 -4.80 -0.23
C ALA A 140 -24.33 -3.57 -0.78
N ALA A 141 -23.62 -2.48 -1.01
CA ALA A 141 -24.13 -1.31 -1.70
C ALA A 141 -23.05 -0.71 -2.59
N ALA A 142 -23.43 -0.21 -3.77
CA ALA A 142 -22.50 0.36 -4.72
C ALA A 142 -23.08 1.59 -5.43
N VAL A 143 -22.19 2.48 -5.85
CA VAL A 143 -22.49 3.70 -6.60
C VAL A 143 -21.56 3.80 -7.79
N VAL A 144 -22.07 4.23 -8.94
CA VAL A 144 -21.28 4.57 -10.13
C VAL A 144 -21.62 5.99 -10.56
N LEU A 145 -20.60 6.84 -10.61
CA LEU A 145 -20.69 8.21 -11.16
C LEU A 145 -19.95 8.27 -12.48
N GLU A 146 -20.42 9.08 -13.41
CA GLU A 146 -19.63 9.50 -14.56
C GLU A 146 -18.53 10.46 -14.07
N GLN A 147 -17.28 10.16 -14.40
CA GLN A 147 -16.11 10.85 -13.84
C GLN A 147 -16.11 12.36 -14.18
N SER A 148 -16.40 12.72 -15.43
CA SER A 148 -16.29 14.11 -15.91
C SER A 148 -17.42 15.03 -15.43
N THR A 149 -18.61 14.49 -15.23
CA THR A 149 -19.81 15.27 -14.91
C THR A 149 -20.25 15.17 -13.45
N GLY A 150 -19.87 14.09 -12.75
CA GLY A 150 -20.40 13.76 -11.43
C GLY A 150 -21.86 13.24 -11.46
N GLN A 151 -22.42 12.97 -12.64
CA GLN A 151 -23.76 12.39 -12.77
C GLN A 151 -23.80 10.97 -12.20
N LEU A 152 -24.82 10.69 -11.39
CA LEU A 152 -25.09 9.36 -10.88
C LEU A 152 -25.66 8.48 -11.99
N LYS A 153 -24.93 7.43 -12.38
CA LYS A 153 -25.37 6.49 -13.43
C LYS A 153 -26.01 5.24 -12.85
N ALA A 154 -25.56 4.79 -11.67
CA ALA A 154 -26.14 3.67 -10.95
C ALA A 154 -26.01 3.84 -9.43
N ILE A 155 -27.04 3.42 -8.69
CA ILE A 155 -27.05 3.34 -7.24
C ILE A 155 -27.78 2.07 -6.78
N VAL A 156 -27.05 1.18 -6.14
CA VAL A 156 -27.54 -0.10 -5.65
C VAL A 156 -27.38 -0.14 -4.14
N GLY A 157 -28.51 -0.16 -3.43
CA GLY A 157 -28.55 -0.06 -1.97
C GLY A 157 -28.66 -1.39 -1.23
N GLY A 158 -28.59 -2.51 -1.94
CA GLY A 158 -28.69 -3.83 -1.34
C GLY A 158 -28.18 -4.93 -2.26
N ARG A 159 -27.80 -6.05 -1.67
CA ARG A 159 -27.35 -7.23 -2.41
C ARG A 159 -28.42 -7.75 -3.38
N TYR A 160 -29.69 -7.69 -2.98
CA TYR A 160 -30.82 -8.10 -3.80
C TYR A 160 -31.64 -6.89 -4.24
N ALA A 161 -32.29 -7.00 -5.39
CA ALA A 161 -33.21 -5.99 -5.86
C ALA A 161 -34.37 -5.80 -4.87
N PRO A 162 -34.84 -4.56 -4.66
CA PRO A 162 -36.00 -4.31 -3.79
C PRO A 162 -37.25 -5.01 -4.30
N THR A 163 -38.02 -5.56 -3.37
CA THR A 163 -39.32 -6.17 -3.66
C THR A 163 -40.50 -5.28 -3.24
N THR A 164 -40.20 -4.18 -2.53
CA THR A 164 -41.16 -3.18 -2.07
C THR A 164 -40.65 -1.78 -2.32
N MET A 165 -41.56 -0.81 -2.44
CA MET A 165 -41.22 0.60 -2.47
C MET A 165 -40.60 1.06 -1.15
N GLN A 166 -39.80 2.10 -1.18
CA GLN A 166 -39.10 2.68 -0.02
C GLN A 166 -38.25 1.67 0.77
N SER A 167 -37.71 0.66 0.06
CA SER A 167 -36.76 -0.27 0.63
C SER A 167 -35.49 0.46 1.08
N PHE A 168 -34.91 -0.01 2.19
CA PHE A 168 -33.70 0.60 2.76
C PHE A 168 -32.52 0.57 1.77
N ASN A 169 -32.09 1.75 1.34
CA ASN A 169 -30.98 1.93 0.40
C ASN A 169 -29.69 2.30 1.15
N ARG A 170 -28.81 1.31 1.32
CA ARG A 170 -27.56 1.45 2.09
C ARG A 170 -26.54 2.39 1.44
N ALA A 171 -26.71 2.70 0.16
CA ALA A 171 -25.78 3.55 -0.55
C ALA A 171 -25.82 5.01 -0.07
N TYR A 172 -26.96 5.48 0.46
CA TYR A 172 -27.12 6.84 0.97
C TYR A 172 -27.74 6.95 2.38
N GLN A 173 -28.48 5.92 2.83
CA GLN A 173 -29.11 5.94 4.15
C GLN A 173 -28.26 5.29 5.23
N SER A 174 -27.25 4.46 4.85
CA SER A 174 -26.39 3.79 5.81
C SER A 174 -25.05 4.50 5.95
N ARG A 175 -24.80 5.05 7.13
CA ARG A 175 -23.52 5.65 7.49
C ARG A 175 -22.67 4.65 8.24
N MET A 176 -21.75 4.00 7.53
CA MET A 176 -20.88 2.95 8.06
C MET A 176 -19.43 3.42 8.08
N PRO A 177 -18.62 2.90 9.02
CA PRO A 177 -17.19 3.12 8.98
C PRO A 177 -16.58 2.68 7.64
N VAL A 178 -15.79 3.53 7.03
CA VAL A 178 -15.20 3.30 5.71
C VAL A 178 -13.77 2.77 5.76
N GLY A 179 -13.20 2.70 6.96
CA GLY A 179 -11.83 2.21 7.19
C GLY A 179 -10.79 3.04 6.43
N SER A 180 -9.72 2.40 6.04
CA SER A 180 -8.59 3.06 5.38
C SER A 180 -8.90 3.72 4.03
N SER A 181 -10.10 3.56 3.46
CA SER A 181 -10.49 4.27 2.24
C SER A 181 -10.67 5.78 2.44
N ILE A 182 -10.79 6.26 3.68
CA ILE A 182 -10.83 7.68 4.02
C ILE A 182 -9.47 8.39 3.84
N LYS A 183 -8.35 7.66 3.97
CA LYS A 183 -7.00 8.23 4.06
C LYS A 183 -6.62 9.20 2.93
N PRO A 184 -6.92 8.92 1.65
CA PRO A 184 -6.68 9.88 0.58
C PRO A 184 -7.40 11.21 0.79
N LEU A 185 -8.65 11.16 1.28
CA LEU A 185 -9.52 12.32 1.43
C LEU A 185 -9.16 13.14 2.68
N ALA A 186 -9.02 12.48 3.82
CA ALA A 186 -8.87 13.15 5.11
C ALA A 186 -7.43 13.46 5.50
N VAL A 187 -6.46 12.70 4.98
CA VAL A 187 -5.07 12.78 5.43
C VAL A 187 -4.14 13.27 4.33
N TYR A 188 -4.07 12.54 3.22
CA TYR A 188 -3.00 12.77 2.25
C TYR A 188 -3.29 13.93 1.30
N GLY A 189 -4.55 14.14 0.87
CA GLY A 189 -4.94 15.30 0.10
C GLY A 189 -4.64 16.61 0.84
N PRO A 190 -5.14 16.80 2.08
CA PRO A 190 -4.79 17.95 2.90
C PRO A 190 -3.29 18.12 3.17
N ALA A 191 -2.55 17.02 3.36
CA ALA A 191 -1.09 17.08 3.53
C ALA A 191 -0.39 17.62 2.28
N PHE A 192 -0.81 17.19 1.10
CA PHE A 192 -0.25 17.67 -0.16
C PHE A 192 -0.57 19.15 -0.39
N ASP A 193 -1.76 19.62 -0.04
CA ASP A 193 -2.14 21.04 -0.09
C ASP A 193 -1.30 21.90 0.83
N LYS A 194 -0.81 21.34 1.94
CA LYS A 194 0.15 21.97 2.85
C LYS A 194 1.60 21.90 2.36
N GLY A 195 1.86 21.37 1.17
CA GLY A 195 3.17 21.34 0.52
C GLY A 195 3.99 20.07 0.73
N TYR A 196 3.45 19.05 1.41
CA TYR A 196 4.06 17.73 1.45
C TYR A 196 3.93 17.06 0.08
N GLY A 197 4.75 16.04 -0.19
CA GLY A 197 4.71 15.29 -1.44
C GLY A 197 4.73 13.79 -1.20
N LEU A 198 4.67 13.03 -2.28
CA LEU A 198 4.73 11.57 -2.23
C LEU A 198 6.04 11.05 -1.65
N GLY A 199 7.14 11.79 -1.84
CA GLY A 199 8.45 11.48 -1.28
C GLY A 199 8.66 11.98 0.16
N SER A 200 7.73 12.68 0.77
CA SER A 200 7.86 13.10 2.17
C SER A 200 7.98 11.90 3.09
N ILE A 201 8.96 11.93 3.98
CA ILE A 201 9.23 10.86 4.93
C ILE A 201 8.41 11.06 6.20
N ILE A 202 7.78 9.98 6.64
CA ILE A 202 7.04 9.87 7.89
C ILE A 202 7.63 8.70 8.69
N GLU A 203 7.76 8.89 9.98
CA GLU A 203 8.31 7.90 10.91
C GLU A 203 7.28 6.78 11.18
N ASN A 204 7.38 5.67 10.45
CA ASN A 204 6.53 4.49 10.65
C ASN A 204 7.12 3.63 11.78
N ILE A 205 6.94 4.08 13.02
CA ILE A 205 7.51 3.45 14.22
C ILE A 205 6.48 3.41 15.35
N PRO A 206 6.62 2.50 16.33
CA PRO A 206 5.66 2.33 17.44
C PRO A 206 5.75 3.43 18.52
N ALA A 207 6.55 4.48 18.32
CA ALA A 207 6.63 5.61 19.23
C ALA A 207 5.30 6.36 19.34
N LYS A 208 5.09 7.00 20.50
CA LYS A 208 3.89 7.79 20.78
C LYS A 208 3.64 8.84 19.69
N ILE A 209 2.39 8.98 19.28
CA ILE A 209 1.95 10.03 18.35
C ILE A 209 1.32 11.15 19.19
N PRO A 210 1.86 12.39 19.16
CA PRO A 210 1.28 13.51 19.91
C PRO A 210 -0.20 13.70 19.59
N GLY A 211 -1.02 13.87 20.61
CA GLY A 211 -2.46 14.09 20.46
C GLY A 211 -3.29 12.86 20.05
N TRP A 212 -2.69 11.68 19.86
CA TRP A 212 -3.44 10.48 19.46
C TRP A 212 -4.33 9.88 20.55
N GLY A 213 -4.06 10.19 21.82
CA GLY A 213 -4.93 9.82 22.95
C GLY A 213 -4.83 8.36 23.42
N THR A 214 -3.99 7.53 22.82
CA THR A 214 -3.80 6.12 23.19
C THR A 214 -2.39 5.86 23.72
N ALA A 215 -2.19 4.70 24.37
CA ALA A 215 -0.88 4.25 24.82
C ALA A 215 0.12 4.12 23.66
N ALA A 216 1.41 4.13 23.97
CA ALA A 216 2.47 3.89 22.99
C ALA A 216 2.22 2.60 22.21
N GLY A 217 2.55 2.60 20.93
CA GLY A 217 2.37 1.44 20.03
C GLY A 217 1.05 1.40 19.26
N HIS A 218 0.17 2.38 19.42
CA HIS A 218 -1.06 2.50 18.64
C HIS A 218 -1.07 3.75 17.75
N PRO A 219 -1.61 3.66 16.50
CA PRO A 219 -2.15 2.45 15.88
C PRO A 219 -1.05 1.45 15.51
N THR A 220 -1.36 0.15 15.51
CA THR A 220 -0.43 -0.89 15.07
C THR A 220 -0.34 -0.93 13.55
N THR A 221 0.79 -1.39 13.02
CA THR A 221 0.90 -1.76 11.60
C THR A 221 0.84 -3.28 11.47
N SER A 222 0.09 -3.76 10.48
CA SER A 222 0.03 -5.18 10.13
C SER A 222 1.23 -5.65 9.29
N VAL A 223 2.06 -4.72 8.84
CA VAL A 223 3.24 -4.98 7.99
C VAL A 223 4.48 -4.67 8.82
N GLY A 224 5.25 -5.69 9.16
CA GLY A 224 6.34 -5.67 10.13
C GLY A 224 7.61 -4.88 9.77
N THR A 225 7.53 -3.83 8.96
CA THR A 225 8.65 -2.95 8.66
C THR A 225 8.44 -1.58 9.31
N TYR A 226 9.18 -1.34 10.38
CA TYR A 226 9.29 -0.01 10.96
C TYR A 226 10.41 0.79 10.31
N GLY A 227 10.31 2.12 10.36
CA GLY A 227 11.37 3.04 9.93
C GLY A 227 10.89 4.20 9.08
N PRO A 228 11.83 4.97 8.50
CA PRO A 228 11.50 6.06 7.58
C PRO A 228 10.71 5.54 6.38
N THR A 229 9.57 6.15 6.11
CA THR A 229 8.63 5.65 5.11
C THR A 229 8.07 6.82 4.31
N THR A 230 8.09 6.72 2.97
CA THR A 230 7.47 7.74 2.12
C THR A 230 5.96 7.74 2.24
N ILE A 231 5.32 8.89 2.05
CA ILE A 231 3.85 8.97 1.97
C ILE A 231 3.31 8.05 0.87
N ARG A 232 3.98 7.96 -0.30
CA ARG A 232 3.61 7.00 -1.36
C ARG A 232 3.49 5.58 -0.81
N LYS A 233 4.51 5.09 -0.10
CA LYS A 233 4.49 3.75 0.50
C LYS A 233 3.37 3.63 1.54
N GLY A 234 3.12 4.69 2.32
CA GLY A 234 2.02 4.78 3.28
C GLY A 234 0.64 4.58 2.64
N ILE A 235 0.41 5.19 1.46
CA ILE A 235 -0.82 5.04 0.67
C ILE A 235 -0.92 3.63 0.08
N VAL A 236 0.12 3.20 -0.65
CA VAL A 236 0.17 1.93 -1.39
C VAL A 236 -0.02 0.72 -0.47
N SER A 237 0.67 0.71 0.67
CA SER A 237 0.60 -0.35 1.68
C SER A 237 -0.42 -0.08 2.79
N SER A 238 -1.16 1.04 2.71
CA SER A 238 -2.22 1.40 3.67
C SER A 238 -1.78 1.49 5.13
N LEU A 239 -0.56 1.98 5.39
CA LEU A 239 0.06 1.98 6.71
C LEU A 239 -0.68 2.90 7.68
N ASN A 240 -1.10 2.35 8.83
CA ASN A 240 -1.90 3.08 9.82
C ASN A 240 -1.08 4.13 10.57
N ILE A 241 0.15 3.78 11.00
CA ILE A 241 1.03 4.72 11.71
C ILE A 241 1.36 5.91 10.83
N VAL A 242 1.67 5.69 9.55
CA VAL A 242 1.97 6.76 8.60
C VAL A 242 0.78 7.71 8.46
N ALA A 243 -0.44 7.18 8.31
CA ALA A 243 -1.65 8.00 8.21
C ALA A 243 -1.91 8.79 9.50
N ALA A 244 -1.88 8.12 10.67
CA ALA A 244 -2.12 8.75 11.96
C ALA A 244 -1.09 9.86 12.26
N ARG A 245 0.19 9.57 12.04
CA ARG A 245 1.26 10.54 12.26
C ARG A 245 1.16 11.70 11.27
N THR A 246 0.88 11.45 9.99
CA THR A 246 0.65 12.52 9.00
C THR A 246 -0.52 13.40 9.42
N LEU A 247 -1.66 12.82 9.82
CA LEU A 247 -2.80 13.59 10.31
C LEU A 247 -2.40 14.48 11.49
N MET A 248 -1.85 13.87 12.56
CA MET A 248 -1.64 14.55 13.83
C MET A 248 -0.50 15.59 13.79
N THR A 249 0.56 15.33 13.02
CA THR A 249 1.77 16.19 13.04
C THR A 249 1.91 17.09 11.82
N ARG A 250 1.16 16.85 10.74
CA ARG A 250 1.29 17.60 9.48
C ARG A 250 0.00 18.29 9.05
N VAL A 251 -1.15 17.66 9.26
CA VAL A 251 -2.46 18.16 8.82
C VAL A 251 -3.20 18.90 9.93
N GLY A 252 -3.47 18.24 11.03
CA GLY A 252 -4.32 18.68 12.13
C GLY A 252 -5.78 18.22 11.96
N ILE A 253 -6.46 17.99 13.09
CA ILE A 253 -7.84 17.48 13.17
C ILE A 253 -8.81 18.41 12.43
N ASP A 254 -8.84 19.69 12.79
CA ASP A 254 -9.79 20.66 12.23
C ASP A 254 -9.62 20.83 10.70
N THR A 255 -8.37 20.87 10.24
CA THR A 255 -8.09 20.91 8.80
C THR A 255 -8.69 19.70 8.10
N SER A 256 -8.39 18.50 8.58
CA SER A 256 -8.88 17.25 8.01
C SER A 256 -10.40 17.17 7.99
N TYR A 257 -11.05 17.53 9.11
CA TYR A 257 -12.49 17.59 9.26
C TYR A 257 -13.13 18.51 8.20
N ASN A 258 -12.61 19.74 8.09
CA ASN A 258 -13.13 20.74 7.14
C ASN A 258 -12.96 20.29 5.67
N TYR A 259 -11.90 19.56 5.33
CA TYR A 259 -11.76 18.99 3.99
C TYR A 259 -12.88 17.98 3.70
N LEU A 260 -13.22 17.09 4.64
CA LEU A 260 -14.31 16.13 4.46
C LEU A 260 -15.66 16.83 4.29
N VAL A 261 -15.96 17.84 5.12
CA VAL A 261 -17.17 18.66 4.97
C VAL A 261 -17.20 19.34 3.59
N ASN A 262 -16.06 19.87 3.15
CA ASN A 262 -15.96 20.47 1.82
C ASN A 262 -16.12 19.47 0.66
N LEU A 263 -15.89 18.19 0.89
CA LEU A 263 -16.17 17.09 -0.03
C LEU A 263 -17.62 16.57 0.05
N GLY A 264 -18.51 17.29 0.73
CA GLY A 264 -19.92 16.92 0.86
C GLY A 264 -20.21 15.83 1.89
N VAL A 265 -19.24 15.46 2.73
CA VAL A 265 -19.47 14.49 3.81
C VAL A 265 -20.31 15.15 4.91
N SER A 266 -21.42 14.50 5.27
CA SER A 266 -22.29 14.96 6.35
C SER A 266 -21.58 14.92 7.71
N THR A 267 -21.86 15.91 8.54
CA THR A 267 -21.34 16.00 9.90
C THR A 267 -22.02 15.06 10.89
N GLU A 268 -23.14 14.43 10.52
CA GLU A 268 -24.01 13.62 11.39
C GLU A 268 -23.26 12.53 12.18
N LYS A 269 -22.38 11.78 11.50
CA LYS A 269 -21.55 10.73 12.13
C LYS A 269 -20.06 10.90 11.82
N LEU A 270 -19.65 12.13 11.55
CA LEU A 270 -18.25 12.47 11.30
C LEU A 270 -17.57 12.80 12.62
N ASN A 271 -16.65 11.92 13.07
CA ASN A 271 -15.92 12.08 14.31
C ASN A 271 -14.71 13.00 14.08
N ALA A 272 -14.66 14.10 14.83
CA ALA A 272 -13.52 15.04 14.82
C ALA A 272 -12.37 14.54 15.73
N ASP A 273 -11.87 13.32 15.46
CA ASP A 273 -10.76 12.71 16.19
C ASP A 273 -9.81 11.96 15.25
N GLY A 274 -8.63 11.58 15.77
CA GLY A 274 -7.61 10.92 14.99
C GLY A 274 -8.07 9.59 14.40
N VAL A 275 -8.86 8.80 15.13
CA VAL A 275 -9.34 7.47 14.69
C VAL A 275 -10.39 7.62 13.60
N GLY A 276 -11.33 8.58 13.78
CA GLY A 276 -12.36 8.90 12.79
C GLY A 276 -11.77 9.33 11.46
N LEU A 277 -10.83 10.25 11.51
CA LEU A 277 -10.27 10.91 10.32
C LEU A 277 -9.13 10.12 9.66
N ALA A 278 -8.21 9.49 10.42
CA ALA A 278 -7.07 8.77 9.84
C ALA A 278 -7.35 7.29 9.56
N LEU A 279 -8.24 6.64 10.31
CA LEU A 279 -8.50 5.21 10.21
C LEU A 279 -9.93 4.89 9.74
N GLY A 280 -10.80 5.91 9.59
CA GLY A 280 -12.12 5.78 9.01
C GLY A 280 -13.13 5.07 9.92
N SER A 281 -13.10 5.36 11.22
CA SER A 281 -14.16 4.93 12.13
C SER A 281 -15.42 5.82 12.06
N SER A 282 -15.34 6.98 11.38
CA SER A 282 -16.49 7.83 11.07
C SER A 282 -17.50 7.13 10.16
N GLY A 283 -18.78 7.41 10.37
CA GLY A 283 -19.87 6.91 9.53
C GLY A 283 -20.05 7.77 8.29
N ILE A 284 -19.74 7.25 7.11
CA ILE A 284 -19.85 7.94 5.82
C ILE A 284 -20.62 7.04 4.85
N THR A 285 -21.45 7.62 4.00
CA THR A 285 -22.23 6.87 3.01
C THR A 285 -21.38 6.50 1.79
N VAL A 286 -21.86 5.52 1.03
CA VAL A 286 -21.20 5.05 -0.20
C VAL A 286 -21.14 6.18 -1.24
N ILE A 287 -22.24 6.97 -1.37
CA ILE A 287 -22.29 8.06 -2.35
C ILE A 287 -21.41 9.25 -1.94
N GLU A 288 -21.31 9.59 -0.66
CA GLU A 288 -20.39 10.63 -0.18
C GLU A 288 -18.93 10.27 -0.47
N MET A 289 -18.58 9.00 -0.28
CA MET A 289 -17.25 8.51 -0.66
C MET A 289 -17.01 8.60 -2.18
N ALA A 290 -18.02 8.31 -2.99
CA ALA A 290 -17.92 8.46 -4.45
C ALA A 290 -17.69 9.92 -4.86
N GLY A 291 -18.39 10.87 -4.27
CA GLY A 291 -18.17 12.31 -4.47
C GLY A 291 -16.76 12.75 -4.13
N GLY A 292 -16.24 12.29 -2.98
CA GLY A 292 -14.86 12.58 -2.57
C GLY A 292 -13.80 12.02 -3.53
N TYR A 293 -13.97 10.79 -3.99
CA TYR A 293 -13.06 10.19 -4.99
C TYR A 293 -13.23 10.82 -6.37
N GLY A 294 -14.44 11.27 -6.73
CA GLY A 294 -14.71 12.08 -7.91
C GLY A 294 -13.91 13.38 -7.91
N CYS A 295 -13.83 14.04 -6.76
CA CYS A 295 -13.00 15.23 -6.59
C CYS A 295 -11.53 14.97 -6.95
N ILE A 296 -10.95 13.85 -6.49
CA ILE A 296 -9.57 13.48 -6.85
C ILE A 296 -9.45 13.25 -8.35
N ALA A 297 -10.39 12.50 -8.94
CA ALA A 297 -10.40 12.17 -10.36
C ALA A 297 -10.58 13.39 -11.28
N ASN A 298 -11.19 14.47 -10.76
CA ASN A 298 -11.42 15.76 -11.45
C ASN A 298 -10.40 16.84 -11.09
N GLY A 299 -9.16 16.48 -10.78
CA GLY A 299 -8.09 17.47 -10.54
C GLY A 299 -8.30 18.31 -9.26
N GLY A 300 -9.04 17.80 -8.30
CA GLY A 300 -9.33 18.45 -7.02
C GLY A 300 -10.61 19.25 -6.99
N GLU A 301 -11.36 19.30 -8.09
CA GLU A 301 -12.67 19.92 -8.17
C GLU A 301 -13.75 18.93 -7.69
N TYR A 302 -14.40 19.27 -6.59
CA TYR A 302 -15.57 18.55 -6.11
C TYR A 302 -16.79 18.94 -6.93
N ARG A 303 -17.49 17.93 -7.44
CA ARG A 303 -18.80 18.06 -8.09
C ARG A 303 -19.78 17.22 -7.31
N GLU A 304 -20.82 17.86 -6.78
CA GLU A 304 -21.89 17.18 -6.04
C GLU A 304 -22.50 16.08 -6.93
N PRO A 305 -22.55 14.81 -6.48
CA PRO A 305 -23.22 13.76 -7.22
C PRO A 305 -24.71 14.07 -7.36
N LEU A 306 -25.24 14.12 -8.59
CA LEU A 306 -26.67 14.36 -8.86
C LEU A 306 -27.28 13.22 -9.66
N SER A 307 -28.51 12.88 -9.30
CA SER A 307 -29.31 11.83 -9.95
C SER A 307 -30.26 12.35 -11.02
N PHE A 308 -30.28 13.65 -11.27
CA PHE A 308 -31.16 14.29 -12.25
C PHE A 308 -30.37 15.31 -13.09
N THR A 309 -30.90 15.62 -14.29
CA THR A 309 -30.42 16.72 -15.14
C THR A 309 -31.33 17.94 -15.02
N LYS A 310 -32.64 17.73 -14.95
CA LYS A 310 -33.62 18.81 -14.79
C LYS A 310 -34.92 18.30 -14.17
N VAL A 311 -35.68 19.22 -13.59
CA VAL A 311 -37.04 19.01 -13.13
C VAL A 311 -37.93 20.06 -13.80
N ILE A 312 -39.06 19.65 -14.41
CA ILE A 312 -40.04 20.55 -15.00
C ILE A 312 -41.37 20.40 -14.29
N ASP A 313 -42.19 21.45 -14.31
CA ASP A 313 -43.57 21.43 -13.80
C ASP A 313 -44.56 20.85 -14.84
N SER A 314 -45.81 20.74 -14.46
CA SER A 314 -46.91 20.27 -15.33
C SER A 314 -47.15 21.15 -16.56
N SER A 315 -46.66 22.38 -16.57
CA SER A 315 -46.75 23.34 -17.67
C SER A 315 -45.52 23.29 -18.60
N GLY A 316 -44.52 22.48 -18.27
CA GLY A 316 -43.26 22.35 -19.00
C GLY A 316 -42.18 23.38 -18.63
N ASN A 317 -42.40 24.23 -17.63
CA ASN A 317 -41.39 25.17 -17.17
C ASN A 317 -40.32 24.43 -16.39
N VAL A 318 -39.04 24.84 -16.59
CA VAL A 318 -37.93 24.32 -15.82
C VAL A 318 -38.01 24.87 -14.40
N VAL A 319 -38.19 24.00 -13.44
CA VAL A 319 -38.22 24.33 -11.99
C VAL A 319 -36.80 24.27 -11.41
N MET A 320 -35.99 23.33 -11.92
CA MET A 320 -34.62 23.11 -11.48
C MET A 320 -33.78 22.54 -12.59
N ASP A 321 -32.62 23.14 -12.81
CA ASP A 321 -31.58 22.64 -13.70
C ASP A 321 -30.36 22.19 -12.87
N ALA A 322 -29.82 21.01 -13.17
CA ALA A 322 -28.70 20.44 -12.42
C ALA A 322 -27.44 21.30 -12.48
N ASP A 323 -27.17 21.95 -13.61
CA ASP A 323 -25.97 22.76 -13.79
C ASP A 323 -26.05 24.08 -12.97
N GLU A 324 -27.27 24.57 -12.67
CA GLU A 324 -27.50 25.74 -11.83
C GLU A 324 -27.47 25.44 -10.32
N VAL A 325 -27.94 24.27 -9.92
CA VAL A 325 -28.13 23.94 -8.48
C VAL A 325 -26.98 23.12 -7.90
N ARG A 326 -26.15 22.52 -8.74
CA ARG A 326 -25.02 21.67 -8.33
C ARG A 326 -23.96 22.46 -7.58
N ILE A 327 -23.51 21.94 -6.46
CA ILE A 327 -22.30 22.46 -5.80
C ILE A 327 -21.06 21.99 -6.57
N VAL A 328 -20.32 22.97 -7.10
CA VAL A 328 -19.01 22.77 -7.71
C VAL A 328 -17.99 23.64 -7.00
N LYS A 329 -16.88 23.06 -6.52
CA LYS A 329 -15.83 23.83 -5.84
C LYS A 329 -14.48 23.12 -5.90
N GLN A 330 -13.40 23.91 -6.00
CA GLN A 330 -12.04 23.40 -5.86
C GLN A 330 -11.78 23.08 -4.38
N VAL A 331 -11.60 21.81 -4.02
CA VAL A 331 -11.32 21.36 -2.67
C VAL A 331 -9.82 21.08 -2.48
N TYR A 332 -9.21 20.37 -3.41
CA TYR A 332 -7.77 20.16 -3.42
C TYR A 332 -7.11 20.97 -4.52
N LYS A 333 -5.85 21.39 -4.30
CA LYS A 333 -5.03 21.94 -5.37
C LYS A 333 -4.87 20.91 -6.49
N PRO A 334 -4.79 21.34 -7.76
CA PRO A 334 -4.55 20.41 -8.87
C PRO A 334 -3.29 19.56 -8.68
N SER A 335 -2.24 20.10 -8.08
CA SER A 335 -1.02 19.38 -7.74
C SER A 335 -1.25 18.23 -6.75
N SER A 336 -2.13 18.43 -5.78
CA SER A 336 -2.47 17.43 -4.76
C SER A 336 -3.31 16.31 -5.35
N ALA A 337 -4.29 16.64 -6.19
CA ALA A 337 -5.09 15.68 -6.92
C ALA A 337 -4.22 14.81 -7.84
N PHE A 338 -3.30 15.42 -8.60
CA PHE A 338 -2.35 14.69 -9.44
C PHE A 338 -1.53 13.67 -8.63
N MET A 339 -0.96 14.08 -7.48
CA MET A 339 -0.19 13.19 -6.63
C MET A 339 -1.06 12.07 -6.01
N LEU A 340 -2.32 12.35 -5.68
CA LEU A 340 -3.26 11.32 -5.22
C LEU A 340 -3.56 10.30 -6.33
N VAL A 341 -3.82 10.74 -7.57
CA VAL A 341 -4.03 9.86 -8.72
C VAL A 341 -2.83 8.93 -8.91
N GLU A 342 -1.61 9.47 -8.89
CA GLU A 342 -0.37 8.70 -9.00
C GLU A 342 -0.25 7.63 -7.91
N ALA A 343 -0.48 8.00 -6.65
CA ALA A 343 -0.39 7.06 -5.53
C ALA A 343 -1.49 6.00 -5.53
N LEU A 344 -2.73 6.37 -5.90
CA LEU A 344 -3.87 5.46 -5.99
C LEU A 344 -3.75 4.51 -7.17
N THR A 345 -3.15 4.94 -8.28
CA THR A 345 -2.74 4.05 -9.38
C THR A 345 -1.76 2.99 -8.86
N ASN A 346 -0.71 3.40 -8.14
CA ASN A 346 0.25 2.44 -7.57
C ASN A 346 -0.40 1.51 -6.53
N ALA A 347 -1.39 1.99 -5.76
CA ALA A 347 -2.10 1.15 -4.79
C ALA A 347 -2.89 0.02 -5.46
N VAL A 348 -3.37 0.22 -6.68
CA VAL A 348 -4.01 -0.81 -7.51
C VAL A 348 -2.98 -1.62 -8.30
N GLN A 349 -1.89 -1.02 -8.78
CA GLN A 349 -0.88 -1.74 -9.56
C GLN A 349 -0.12 -2.78 -8.72
N SER A 350 0.30 -2.41 -7.50
CA SER A 350 1.21 -3.22 -6.66
C SER A 350 0.92 -3.15 -5.16
N GLY A 351 -0.16 -2.45 -4.75
CA GLY A 351 -0.54 -2.27 -3.35
C GLY A 351 -1.73 -3.11 -2.92
N THR A 352 -2.41 -2.66 -1.86
CA THR A 352 -3.54 -3.40 -1.24
C THR A 352 -4.75 -3.56 -2.16
N GLY A 353 -4.87 -2.74 -3.20
CA GLY A 353 -5.98 -2.74 -4.16
C GLY A 353 -5.76 -3.56 -5.43
N TRP A 354 -4.70 -4.37 -5.51
CA TRP A 354 -4.29 -5.04 -6.76
C TRP A 354 -5.39 -5.90 -7.41
N ARG A 355 -6.32 -6.42 -6.63
CA ARG A 355 -7.44 -7.22 -7.15
C ARG A 355 -8.52 -6.38 -7.84
N ALA A 356 -8.49 -5.06 -7.70
CA ALA A 356 -9.37 -4.15 -8.46
C ALA A 356 -8.83 -3.79 -9.85
N LYS A 357 -7.61 -4.21 -10.19
CA LYS A 357 -6.97 -3.88 -11.47
C LYS A 357 -7.78 -4.38 -12.65
N ILE A 358 -8.23 -3.47 -13.51
CA ILE A 358 -8.90 -3.76 -14.78
C ILE A 358 -7.82 -3.95 -15.85
N LYS A 359 -7.93 -5.01 -16.64
CA LYS A 359 -6.97 -5.28 -17.73
C LYS A 359 -7.14 -4.24 -18.83
N GLY A 360 -6.05 -3.58 -19.20
CA GLY A 360 -6.05 -2.59 -20.29
C GLY A 360 -6.69 -1.26 -19.93
N MET A 361 -6.93 -0.96 -18.63
CA MET A 361 -7.54 0.28 -18.19
C MET A 361 -6.80 0.86 -16.97
N THR A 362 -6.46 2.13 -17.03
CA THR A 362 -5.92 2.86 -15.87
C THR A 362 -6.93 2.84 -14.73
N THR A 363 -6.51 2.23 -13.62
CA THR A 363 -7.37 2.01 -12.46
C THR A 363 -6.69 2.58 -11.22
N CYS A 364 -7.39 3.45 -10.51
CA CYS A 364 -6.97 4.09 -9.28
C CYS A 364 -7.91 3.68 -8.13
N GLY A 365 -7.41 3.48 -6.93
CA GLY A 365 -8.33 3.17 -5.84
C GLY A 365 -7.66 2.85 -4.51
N LYS A 366 -8.49 2.74 -3.49
CA LYS A 366 -8.08 2.48 -2.13
C LYS A 366 -9.03 1.50 -1.44
N THR A 367 -8.45 0.51 -0.79
CA THR A 367 -9.17 -0.44 0.07
C THR A 367 -9.48 0.17 1.43
N GLY A 368 -10.64 -0.16 1.96
CA GLY A 368 -11.03 0.05 3.34
C GLY A 368 -11.33 -1.27 4.04
N THR A 369 -10.82 -1.44 5.24
CA THR A 369 -11.17 -2.55 6.13
C THR A 369 -11.49 -1.93 7.48
N VAL A 370 -12.68 -2.22 7.98
CA VAL A 370 -13.15 -1.75 9.29
C VAL A 370 -12.51 -2.60 10.38
N ALA A 371 -12.24 -1.99 11.53
CA ALA A 371 -11.68 -2.69 12.68
C ALA A 371 -12.43 -4.00 12.98
N ASN A 372 -11.67 -5.05 13.31
CA ASN A 372 -12.20 -6.39 13.56
C ASN A 372 -12.99 -6.99 12.37
N ASN A 373 -12.69 -6.58 11.15
CA ASN A 373 -13.32 -7.09 9.92
C ASN A 373 -14.86 -6.97 9.93
N ARG A 374 -15.40 -5.88 10.46
CA ARG A 374 -16.86 -5.65 10.54
C ARG A 374 -17.47 -5.02 9.28
N GLY A 375 -16.65 -4.77 8.28
CA GLY A 375 -17.05 -4.25 6.99
C GLY A 375 -15.83 -4.02 6.10
N THR A 376 -16.07 -4.04 4.81
CA THR A 376 -15.06 -3.79 3.79
C THR A 376 -15.53 -2.73 2.82
N PHE A 377 -14.58 -1.96 2.31
CA PHE A 377 -14.83 -0.87 1.38
C PHE A 377 -13.80 -0.90 0.24
N PHE A 378 -14.23 -0.54 -0.94
CA PHE A 378 -13.32 -0.17 -2.01
C PHE A 378 -13.86 1.10 -2.68
N ALA A 379 -13.02 2.11 -2.80
CA ALA A 379 -13.32 3.33 -3.52
C ALA A 379 -12.27 3.51 -4.61
N GLY A 380 -12.71 3.67 -5.84
CA GLY A 380 -11.81 3.78 -6.97
C GLY A 380 -12.43 4.51 -8.16
N PHE A 381 -11.59 4.78 -9.15
CA PHE A 381 -11.98 5.44 -10.38
C PHE A 381 -11.09 5.03 -11.55
N THR A 382 -11.60 5.30 -12.72
CA THR A 382 -10.93 5.19 -14.01
C THR A 382 -11.03 6.53 -14.73
N PRO A 383 -10.52 6.68 -15.95
CA PRO A 383 -10.78 7.89 -16.75
C PRO A 383 -12.24 8.13 -17.15
N TYR A 384 -13.14 7.17 -16.85
CA TYR A 384 -14.54 7.22 -17.26
C TYR A 384 -15.52 7.28 -16.11
N TYR A 385 -15.28 6.48 -15.07
CA TYR A 385 -16.22 6.31 -13.97
C TYR A 385 -15.52 6.35 -12.61
N VAL A 386 -16.24 6.89 -11.63
CA VAL A 386 -15.91 6.78 -10.21
C VAL A 386 -16.90 5.80 -9.59
N SER A 387 -16.40 4.84 -8.83
CA SER A 387 -17.28 3.89 -8.17
C SER A 387 -16.79 3.51 -6.79
N THR A 388 -17.73 3.36 -5.87
CA THR A 388 -17.49 2.93 -4.51
C THR A 388 -18.41 1.78 -4.14
N ILE A 389 -17.90 0.83 -3.37
CA ILE A 389 -18.63 -0.32 -2.88
C ILE A 389 -18.36 -0.55 -1.40
N TRP A 390 -19.41 -0.84 -0.67
CA TRP A 390 -19.39 -1.35 0.69
C TRP A 390 -19.90 -2.79 0.73
N VAL A 391 -19.28 -3.63 1.55
CA VAL A 391 -19.78 -4.96 1.90
C VAL A 391 -19.71 -5.10 3.41
N GLY A 392 -20.81 -5.44 4.03
CA GLY A 392 -20.90 -5.50 5.49
C GLY A 392 -22.14 -6.23 5.99
N HIS A 393 -22.29 -6.25 7.29
CA HIS A 393 -23.45 -6.80 7.98
C HIS A 393 -24.23 -5.61 8.58
N ASP A 394 -25.56 -5.54 8.34
CA ASP A 394 -26.39 -4.43 8.82
C ASP A 394 -26.34 -4.26 10.34
N GLY A 395 -26.22 -5.35 11.09
CA GLY A 395 -25.97 -5.35 12.54
C GLY A 395 -24.51 -5.21 12.95
N PHE A 396 -23.66 -4.74 12.06
CA PHE A 396 -22.21 -4.50 12.32
C PHE A 396 -21.47 -5.73 12.88
N GLN A 397 -21.84 -6.94 12.44
CA GLN A 397 -21.19 -8.18 12.83
C GLN A 397 -19.89 -8.42 12.05
N VAL A 398 -19.04 -9.30 12.59
CA VAL A 398 -17.76 -9.66 11.98
C VAL A 398 -17.98 -10.44 10.67
N LEU A 399 -17.29 -10.05 9.63
CA LEU A 399 -17.14 -10.79 8.37
C LEU A 399 -15.85 -11.60 8.44
N PRO A 400 -15.91 -12.92 8.63
CA PRO A 400 -14.71 -13.73 8.79
C PRO A 400 -13.74 -13.59 7.59
N HIS A 401 -12.46 -13.38 7.86
CA HIS A 401 -11.37 -13.31 6.87
C HIS A 401 -11.61 -12.30 5.73
N SER A 402 -12.31 -11.20 6.02
CA SER A 402 -12.71 -10.22 5.01
C SER A 402 -11.88 -8.94 5.11
N TYR A 403 -11.19 -8.66 4.01
CA TYR A 403 -10.44 -7.41 3.81
C TYR A 403 -10.96 -6.68 2.57
N GLY A 404 -10.81 -5.36 2.52
CA GLY A 404 -11.25 -4.57 1.37
C GLY A 404 -10.64 -5.04 0.05
N GLY A 405 -9.38 -5.50 0.08
CA GLY A 405 -8.69 -6.06 -1.08
C GLY A 405 -9.20 -7.43 -1.54
N ASP A 406 -9.77 -8.22 -0.64
CA ASP A 406 -10.18 -9.60 -0.92
C ASP A 406 -11.69 -9.76 -1.13
N THR A 407 -12.49 -8.80 -0.64
CA THR A 407 -13.95 -8.86 -0.69
C THR A 407 -14.53 -7.77 -1.58
N ALA A 408 -14.37 -6.49 -1.20
CA ALA A 408 -14.98 -5.37 -1.94
C ALA A 408 -14.31 -5.13 -3.31
N ALA A 409 -12.96 -5.18 -3.38
CA ALA A 409 -12.23 -4.88 -4.61
C ALA A 409 -12.50 -5.87 -5.76
N PRO A 410 -12.60 -7.21 -5.57
CA PRO A 410 -12.98 -8.14 -6.63
C PRO A 410 -14.39 -7.92 -7.17
N ILE A 411 -15.37 -7.65 -6.30
CA ILE A 411 -16.75 -7.37 -6.71
C ILE A 411 -16.80 -6.08 -7.53
N TRP A 412 -16.14 -5.02 -7.05
CA TRP A 412 -15.97 -3.77 -7.77
C TRP A 412 -15.37 -4.00 -9.17
N LYS A 413 -14.29 -4.78 -9.24
CA LYS A 413 -13.64 -5.11 -10.51
C LYS A 413 -14.60 -5.79 -11.48
N THR A 414 -15.47 -6.70 -11.03
CA THR A 414 -16.36 -7.46 -11.89
C THR A 414 -17.28 -6.54 -12.70
N TYR A 415 -18.05 -5.67 -12.04
CA TYR A 415 -18.94 -4.77 -12.79
C TYR A 415 -18.16 -3.67 -13.51
N MET A 416 -17.09 -3.13 -12.93
CA MET A 416 -16.31 -2.09 -13.59
C MET A 416 -15.60 -2.61 -14.84
N SER A 417 -15.11 -3.86 -14.86
CA SER A 417 -14.53 -4.44 -16.07
C SER A 417 -15.55 -4.53 -17.20
N ALA A 418 -16.77 -4.95 -16.90
CA ALA A 418 -17.85 -5.01 -17.87
C ALA A 418 -18.27 -3.61 -18.37
N LEU A 419 -18.32 -2.61 -17.48
CA LEU A 419 -18.59 -1.21 -17.86
C LEU A 419 -17.51 -0.58 -18.76
N HIS A 420 -16.32 -1.18 -18.81
CA HIS A 420 -15.21 -0.69 -19.63
C HIS A 420 -14.98 -1.54 -20.88
N GLU A 421 -15.84 -2.50 -21.15
CA GLU A 421 -15.72 -3.32 -22.36
C GLU A 421 -15.88 -2.44 -23.60
N GLY A 422 -14.89 -2.49 -24.49
CA GLY A 422 -14.82 -1.66 -25.70
C GLY A 422 -14.32 -0.21 -25.50
N LEU A 423 -13.99 0.21 -24.26
CA LEU A 423 -13.42 1.52 -24.01
C LEU A 423 -11.89 1.48 -24.07
N GLU A 424 -11.30 2.49 -24.72
CA GLU A 424 -9.84 2.66 -24.77
C GLU A 424 -9.30 3.29 -23.48
N ASP A 425 -8.07 2.89 -23.08
CA ASP A 425 -7.42 3.52 -21.93
C ASP A 425 -6.96 4.93 -22.24
N LYS A 426 -7.08 5.81 -21.26
CA LYS A 426 -6.59 7.18 -21.30
C LYS A 426 -6.12 7.64 -19.92
N LYS A 427 -5.53 8.81 -19.86
CA LYS A 427 -5.16 9.41 -18.56
C LYS A 427 -6.42 9.83 -17.81
N VAL A 428 -6.41 9.63 -16.47
CA VAL A 428 -7.45 10.18 -15.59
C VAL A 428 -7.39 11.71 -15.61
N LEU A 429 -6.19 12.27 -15.55
CA LEU A 429 -5.93 13.71 -15.64
C LEU A 429 -5.09 13.98 -16.88
N GLU A 430 -5.61 14.80 -17.77
CA GLU A 430 -4.92 15.18 -18.99
C GLU A 430 -3.70 16.06 -18.66
N GLY A 431 -2.61 15.92 -19.45
CA GLY A 431 -1.40 16.69 -19.29
C GLY A 431 -0.25 15.95 -18.62
N THR A 432 0.63 16.70 -17.97
CA THR A 432 1.87 16.22 -17.36
C THR A 432 1.96 16.66 -15.88
N ALA A 433 2.88 16.09 -15.10
CA ALA A 433 3.12 16.54 -13.73
C ALA A 433 3.39 18.06 -13.66
N ALA A 434 4.15 18.59 -14.61
CA ALA A 434 4.48 20.00 -14.66
C ALA A 434 3.25 20.91 -14.88
N SER A 435 2.27 20.48 -15.71
CA SER A 435 1.03 21.24 -15.94
C SER A 435 0.16 21.34 -14.67
N TYR A 436 0.33 20.39 -13.74
CA TYR A 436 -0.33 20.40 -12.43
C TYR A 436 0.52 21.07 -11.34
N GLY A 437 1.65 21.71 -11.69
CA GLY A 437 2.54 22.31 -10.71
C GLY A 437 3.28 21.29 -9.83
N VAL A 438 3.54 20.08 -10.38
CA VAL A 438 4.21 18.98 -9.68
C VAL A 438 5.58 18.74 -10.30
N VAL A 439 6.59 18.57 -9.45
CA VAL A 439 7.97 18.29 -9.84
C VAL A 439 8.56 17.14 -9.03
N LYS A 440 9.54 16.45 -9.59
CA LYS A 440 10.32 15.47 -8.83
C LYS A 440 11.39 16.20 -8.00
N LYS A 441 11.46 15.87 -6.71
CA LYS A 441 12.50 16.34 -5.78
C LYS A 441 13.13 15.16 -5.07
N SER A 442 14.45 15.26 -4.84
CA SER A 442 15.17 14.31 -3.99
C SER A 442 15.19 14.82 -2.56
N VAL A 443 14.90 13.93 -1.62
CA VAL A 443 14.99 14.18 -0.19
C VAL A 443 15.86 13.11 0.48
N CYS A 444 16.39 13.40 1.65
CA CYS A 444 17.05 12.39 2.47
C CYS A 444 16.06 11.27 2.81
N ALA A 445 16.41 10.03 2.51
CA ALA A 445 15.54 8.87 2.73
C ALA A 445 15.27 8.55 4.22
N VAL A 446 15.99 9.21 5.13
CA VAL A 446 15.85 9.03 6.58
C VAL A 446 15.10 10.19 7.22
N SER A 447 15.59 11.43 7.04
CA SER A 447 14.99 12.63 7.66
C SER A 447 13.86 13.25 6.86
N GLY A 448 13.78 12.98 5.55
CA GLY A 448 12.85 13.66 4.64
C GLY A 448 13.26 15.10 4.29
N LEU A 449 14.37 15.61 4.81
CA LEU A 449 14.88 16.96 4.59
C LEU A 449 15.73 17.05 3.32
N LYS A 450 16.20 18.26 2.93
CA LYS A 450 17.12 18.44 1.80
C LYS A 450 18.40 17.62 2.03
N PRO A 451 18.79 16.76 1.08
CA PRO A 451 19.97 15.93 1.27
C PRO A 451 21.25 16.73 1.08
N HIS A 452 22.29 16.31 1.77
CA HIS A 452 23.67 16.74 1.54
C HIS A 452 24.53 15.51 1.14
N ALA A 453 25.82 15.73 0.85
CA ALA A 453 26.74 14.65 0.54
C ALA A 453 26.77 13.59 1.66
N GLY A 454 26.56 12.32 1.31
CA GLY A 454 26.47 11.20 2.27
C GLY A 454 25.05 10.85 2.71
N CYS A 455 24.01 11.63 2.37
CA CYS A 455 22.63 11.20 2.61
C CYS A 455 22.20 10.14 1.58
N PRO A 456 21.60 9.04 2.01
CA PRO A 456 20.77 8.23 1.11
C PRO A 456 19.59 9.06 0.66
N THR A 457 19.22 8.97 -0.62
CA THR A 457 18.14 9.80 -1.18
C THR A 457 17.01 8.97 -1.73
N VAL A 458 15.81 9.55 -1.68
CA VAL A 458 14.65 9.09 -2.42
C VAL A 458 14.11 10.26 -3.24
N SER A 459 13.76 9.99 -4.50
CA SER A 459 13.17 10.96 -5.42
C SER A 459 11.73 10.62 -5.69
N ASP A 460 10.84 11.61 -5.52
CA ASP A 460 9.42 11.45 -5.81
C ASP A 460 8.77 12.80 -6.12
N TYR A 461 7.46 12.81 -6.37
CA TYR A 461 6.70 14.01 -6.68
C TYR A 461 6.42 14.88 -5.44
N PHE A 462 6.57 16.18 -5.64
CA PHE A 462 6.22 17.25 -4.70
C PHE A 462 5.53 18.39 -5.45
N PRO A 463 4.73 19.20 -4.77
CA PRO A 463 4.32 20.51 -5.34
C PRO A 463 5.56 21.33 -5.69
N LYS A 464 5.50 22.11 -6.77
CA LYS A 464 6.62 22.98 -7.21
C LYS A 464 7.15 23.83 -6.06
N ASP A 465 6.25 24.43 -5.30
CA ASP A 465 6.57 25.33 -4.17
C ASP A 465 6.63 24.61 -2.81
N GLY A 466 6.42 23.28 -2.81
CA GLY A 466 6.44 22.42 -1.62
C GLY A 466 7.76 21.68 -1.42
N GLY A 467 7.75 20.74 -0.49
CA GLY A 467 8.90 19.95 -0.07
C GLY A 467 9.75 20.62 1.00
N PRO A 468 10.80 19.94 1.48
CA PRO A 468 11.58 20.42 2.62
C PRO A 468 12.41 21.67 2.27
N LYS A 469 12.45 22.62 3.19
CA LYS A 469 13.28 23.83 3.09
C LYS A 469 14.61 23.67 3.82
N GLU A 470 14.62 22.89 4.90
CA GLU A 470 15.76 22.66 5.79
C GLU A 470 16.67 21.55 5.27
N SER A 471 17.97 21.65 5.57
CA SER A 471 18.95 20.63 5.26
C SER A 471 18.88 19.46 6.25
N CYS A 472 19.28 18.27 5.82
CA CYS A 472 19.27 17.07 6.66
C CYS A 472 20.12 17.28 7.93
N ASN A 473 19.51 17.02 9.08
CA ASN A 473 20.13 17.10 10.42
C ASN A 473 20.39 15.72 11.04
N MET A 474 20.12 14.65 10.28
CA MET A 474 20.24 13.26 10.77
C MET A 474 21.46 12.52 10.20
N HIS A 475 22.27 13.14 9.33
CA HIS A 475 23.47 12.52 8.80
C HIS A 475 24.70 13.35 9.12
N ALA A 476 25.74 12.67 9.61
CA ALA A 476 27.07 13.25 9.84
C ALA A 476 28.16 12.33 9.28
N SER A 477 29.30 12.91 8.89
CA SER A 477 30.51 12.12 8.57
C SER A 477 30.99 11.42 9.85
N ALA A 478 31.29 10.13 9.73
CA ALA A 478 31.74 9.33 10.85
C ALA A 478 32.74 8.27 10.41
N GLN A 479 33.61 7.87 11.32
CA GLN A 479 34.44 6.67 11.17
C GLN A 479 33.64 5.44 11.54
N ILE A 480 33.65 4.46 10.67
CA ILE A 480 32.75 3.32 10.68
C ILE A 480 33.56 2.03 10.76
N CYS A 481 33.19 1.15 11.65
CA CYS A 481 33.66 -0.22 11.63
C CYS A 481 32.99 -0.99 10.49
N THR A 482 33.76 -1.52 9.54
CA THR A 482 33.24 -2.29 8.40
C THR A 482 32.68 -3.65 8.81
N VAL A 483 33.05 -4.16 9.99
CA VAL A 483 32.59 -5.46 10.53
C VAL A 483 31.22 -5.32 11.17
N SER A 484 31.07 -4.39 12.12
CA SER A 484 29.80 -4.21 12.85
C SER A 484 28.81 -3.28 12.14
N GLY A 485 29.30 -2.42 11.24
CA GLY A 485 28.52 -1.34 10.63
C GLY A 485 28.19 -0.19 11.58
N GLU A 486 28.80 -0.14 12.77
CA GLU A 486 28.61 0.86 13.80
C GLU A 486 29.76 1.89 13.80
N LEU A 487 29.66 2.93 14.62
CA LEU A 487 30.78 3.85 14.78
C LEU A 487 32.04 3.09 15.24
N ALA A 488 33.19 3.41 14.64
CA ALA A 488 34.44 2.80 15.05
C ALA A 488 34.80 3.23 16.48
N GLY A 489 35.03 2.25 17.33
CA GLY A 489 35.57 2.45 18.67
C GLY A 489 37.10 2.44 18.67
N ILE A 490 37.68 2.74 19.82
CA ILE A 490 39.16 2.79 20.04
C ILE A 490 39.84 1.44 19.79
N TYR A 491 39.08 0.35 19.87
CA TYR A 491 39.61 -1.01 19.67
C TYR A 491 39.42 -1.52 18.24
N CYS A 492 38.76 -0.73 17.35
CA CYS A 492 38.64 -1.13 15.94
C CYS A 492 40.00 -1.05 15.24
N PRO A 493 40.43 -2.12 14.57
CA PRO A 493 41.65 -2.08 13.74
C PRO A 493 41.52 -1.05 12.62
N PRO A 494 42.59 -0.32 12.25
CA PRO A 494 42.57 0.68 11.19
C PRO A 494 42.01 0.15 9.86
N GLU A 495 42.34 -1.09 9.51
CA GLU A 495 41.85 -1.79 8.32
C GLU A 495 40.35 -2.05 8.30
N CYS A 496 39.72 -2.05 9.47
CA CYS A 496 38.27 -2.19 9.63
C CYS A 496 37.57 -0.84 9.70
N ILE A 497 38.28 0.28 9.56
CA ILE A 497 37.69 1.62 9.65
C ILE A 497 37.58 2.26 8.28
N LYS A 498 36.41 2.76 7.95
CA LYS A 498 36.17 3.59 6.78
C LYS A 498 35.43 4.87 7.14
N THR A 499 35.63 5.95 6.41
CA THR A 499 34.82 7.15 6.50
C THR A 499 33.49 6.91 5.80
N GLY A 500 32.41 7.27 6.42
CA GLY A 500 31.06 7.14 5.88
C GLY A 500 30.08 8.10 6.53
N SER A 501 28.78 7.92 6.24
CA SER A 501 27.72 8.72 6.82
C SER A 501 27.04 7.94 7.95
N GLY A 502 26.96 8.52 9.14
CA GLY A 502 26.22 7.98 10.29
C GLY A 502 24.87 8.66 10.43
N VAL A 503 23.90 7.96 11.03
CA VAL A 503 22.60 8.53 11.43
C VAL A 503 22.71 9.05 12.86
N VAL A 504 22.52 10.35 13.04
CA VAL A 504 22.40 11.03 14.34
C VAL A 504 20.93 11.21 14.65
N ILE A 505 20.44 10.70 15.78
CA ILE A 505 19.05 10.86 16.19
C ILE A 505 18.90 12.17 16.98
N PRO A 506 18.21 13.20 16.43
CA PRO A 506 17.92 14.42 17.18
C PRO A 506 17.05 14.14 18.40
N PRO A 507 17.23 14.88 19.53
CA PRO A 507 16.46 14.63 20.77
C PRO A 507 14.95 14.84 20.63
N ASP A 508 14.54 15.73 19.72
CA ASP A 508 13.16 16.02 19.36
C ASP A 508 12.55 15.09 18.32
N SER A 509 13.36 14.16 17.79
CA SER A 509 12.89 13.16 16.85
C SER A 509 12.09 12.06 17.56
N PRO A 510 10.97 11.57 16.96
CA PRO A 510 10.25 10.41 17.49
C PRO A 510 11.13 9.16 17.65
N TYR A 511 12.22 9.05 16.90
CA TYR A 511 13.19 7.97 17.05
C TYR A 511 13.94 8.00 18.39
N ALA A 512 13.99 9.17 19.07
CA ALA A 512 14.66 9.30 20.36
C ALA A 512 13.94 8.56 21.52
N GLU A 513 12.65 8.21 21.32
CA GLU A 513 11.87 7.41 22.28
C GLU A 513 12.18 5.90 22.20
N LEU A 514 12.86 5.45 21.14
CA LEU A 514 13.13 4.04 20.91
C LEU A 514 14.37 3.55 21.66
N SER A 515 14.39 2.27 21.98
CA SER A 515 15.56 1.58 22.51
C SER A 515 16.67 1.41 21.46
N ASP A 516 17.90 1.20 21.89
CA ASP A 516 19.03 0.96 21.01
C ASP A 516 18.82 -0.26 20.10
N SER A 517 18.19 -1.32 20.61
CA SER A 517 17.90 -2.52 19.82
C SER A 517 16.90 -2.23 18.70
N GLU A 518 15.87 -1.43 18.95
CA GLU A 518 14.91 -1.00 17.92
C GLU A 518 15.57 -0.08 16.88
N LEU A 519 16.39 0.88 17.33
CA LEU A 519 17.16 1.75 16.44
C LEU A 519 18.11 0.93 15.56
N ARG A 520 18.82 -0.07 16.11
CA ARG A 520 19.67 -0.97 15.32
C ARG A 520 18.88 -1.75 14.29
N SER A 521 17.68 -2.22 14.62
CA SER A 521 16.81 -2.92 13.67
C SER A 521 16.34 -2.01 12.53
N ILE A 522 15.89 -0.79 12.85
CA ILE A 522 15.36 0.18 11.89
C ILE A 522 16.46 0.68 10.94
N PHE A 523 17.62 1.03 11.49
CA PHE A 523 18.73 1.64 10.75
C PHE A 523 19.89 0.66 10.44
N ARG A 524 19.64 -0.65 10.43
CA ARG A 524 20.68 -1.67 10.21
C ARG A 524 21.55 -1.45 8.97
N ASN A 525 21.03 -0.75 7.96
CA ASN A 525 21.77 -0.41 6.74
C ASN A 525 22.45 0.96 6.80
N TYR A 526 22.38 1.64 7.94
CA TYR A 526 22.98 2.95 8.18
C TYR A 526 23.83 2.90 9.43
N ILE A 527 24.91 3.70 9.43
CA ILE A 527 25.74 3.85 10.61
C ILE A 527 25.06 4.78 11.57
N ARG A 528 25.03 4.40 12.85
CA ARG A 528 24.23 5.05 13.86
C ARG A 528 25.08 5.77 14.87
N THR A 529 24.66 6.98 15.23
CA THR A 529 24.81 7.48 16.56
C THR A 529 23.40 7.49 17.19
N ALA A 530 23.14 6.62 18.17
CA ALA A 530 21.91 6.72 18.94
C ALA A 530 21.99 7.95 19.81
N LYS A 531 20.93 8.76 19.87
CA LYS A 531 20.77 9.95 20.72
C LYS A 531 21.98 10.89 20.78
N LYS A 532 21.80 12.18 20.78
CA LYS A 532 22.89 13.19 20.84
C LYS A 532 23.89 13.00 21.98
N SER A 533 23.57 12.20 23.00
CA SER A 533 24.40 11.95 24.17
C SER A 533 25.06 10.57 24.21
N GLU A 534 24.63 9.61 23.37
CA GLU A 534 25.11 8.23 23.43
C GLU A 534 25.42 7.73 22.01
N GLN A 535 26.69 7.52 21.71
CA GLN A 535 27.13 6.96 20.46
C GLN A 535 27.08 5.43 20.52
N ILE A 536 26.46 4.79 19.53
CA ILE A 536 26.56 3.34 19.36
C ILE A 536 27.94 3.05 18.78
N ILE A 537 28.89 2.79 19.66
CA ILE A 537 30.25 2.39 19.30
C ILE A 537 30.27 0.89 18.97
N CYS A 538 31.20 0.49 18.12
CA CYS A 538 31.37 -0.88 17.65
C CYS A 538 31.23 -1.89 18.80
N SER A 539 30.19 -2.72 18.72
CA SER A 539 29.92 -3.79 19.67
C SER A 539 30.72 -5.07 19.40
N TYR A 540 31.40 -5.14 18.24
CA TYR A 540 32.22 -6.30 17.87
C TYR A 540 33.65 -6.17 18.40
N HIS A 541 34.31 -5.00 18.22
CA HIS A 541 35.67 -4.75 18.67
C HIS A 541 35.64 -4.13 20.09
N THR A 542 35.41 -4.97 21.08
CA THR A 542 35.39 -4.60 22.49
C THR A 542 36.81 -4.63 23.06
N TYR A 543 36.99 -4.18 24.32
CA TYR A 543 38.23 -4.36 25.06
C TYR A 543 38.66 -5.83 25.17
N GLU A 544 37.70 -6.71 25.42
CA GLU A 544 37.92 -8.15 25.50
C GLU A 544 38.40 -8.74 24.17
N TRP A 545 37.78 -8.30 23.04
CA TRP A 545 38.23 -8.67 21.71
C TRP A 545 39.66 -8.20 21.42
N ALA A 546 40.01 -6.97 21.84
CA ALA A 546 41.35 -6.43 21.66
C ALA A 546 42.36 -7.23 22.46
N CYS A 547 42.09 -7.53 23.74
CA CYS A 547 42.92 -8.37 24.59
C CYS A 547 43.12 -9.78 24.01
N MET A 548 42.02 -10.39 23.50
CA MET A 548 42.12 -11.71 22.84
C MET A 548 43.00 -11.67 21.59
N ARG A 549 42.81 -10.68 20.73
CA ARG A 549 43.66 -10.50 19.52
C ARG A 549 45.14 -10.29 19.89
N ASP A 550 45.40 -9.46 20.89
CA ASP A 550 46.76 -9.18 21.35
C ASP A 550 47.44 -10.44 21.91
N ASN A 551 46.69 -11.25 22.66
CA ASN A 551 47.19 -12.56 23.14
C ASN A 551 47.47 -13.54 21.99
N ILE A 552 46.62 -13.58 20.97
CA ILE A 552 46.86 -14.41 19.77
C ILE A 552 48.10 -13.91 19.01
N ASN A 553 48.28 -12.60 18.84
CA ASN A 553 49.45 -12.02 18.18
C ASN A 553 50.72 -12.28 18.98
N ALA A 554 50.69 -12.18 20.30
CA ALA A 554 51.80 -12.54 21.20
C ALA A 554 52.20 -14.01 21.01
N ALA A 555 51.22 -14.93 21.02
CA ALA A 555 51.48 -16.36 20.80
C ALA A 555 52.06 -16.66 19.42
N LYS A 556 51.62 -15.95 18.36
CA LYS A 556 52.19 -16.05 16.99
C LYS A 556 53.65 -15.57 16.96
N ASN A 557 53.92 -14.45 17.64
CA ASN A 557 55.27 -13.90 17.72
C ASN A 557 56.21 -14.82 18.49
N GLU A 558 55.74 -15.48 19.55
CA GLU A 558 56.49 -16.48 20.32
C GLU A 558 56.76 -17.74 19.48
N ALA A 559 55.83 -18.15 18.64
CA ALA A 559 55.98 -19.34 17.79
C ALA A 559 56.86 -19.13 16.58
N ALA A 560 57.01 -17.89 16.06
CA ALA A 560 57.75 -17.58 14.85
C ALA A 560 59.27 -17.99 14.88
N PRO A 561 60.00 -17.77 15.98
CA PRO A 561 61.37 -18.25 16.11
C PRO A 561 61.48 -19.77 16.03
N THR A 562 60.56 -20.51 16.64
CA THR A 562 60.51 -21.97 16.59
C THR A 562 60.21 -22.47 15.14
N LEU A 563 59.36 -21.81 14.43
CA LEU A 563 59.08 -22.12 13.03
C LEU A 563 60.32 -21.91 12.14
N ASN A 564 61.02 -20.80 12.33
CA ASN A 564 62.26 -20.52 11.57
C ASN A 564 63.34 -21.55 11.90
N LYS A 565 63.55 -21.84 13.17
CA LYS A 565 64.49 -22.88 13.62
C LYS A 565 64.16 -24.25 13.03
N ALA A 566 62.90 -24.62 12.96
CA ALA A 566 62.46 -25.89 12.36
C ALA A 566 62.74 -25.94 10.84
N LYS A 567 62.52 -24.84 10.10
CA LYS A 567 62.85 -24.74 8.70
C LYS A 567 64.35 -24.87 8.47
N GLU A 568 65.19 -24.15 9.20
CA GLU A 568 66.67 -24.24 9.14
C GLU A 568 67.16 -25.64 9.51
N PHE A 569 66.55 -26.26 10.52
CA PHE A 569 66.89 -27.62 10.91
C PHE A 569 66.57 -28.62 9.80
N LEU A 570 65.40 -28.50 9.14
CA LEU A 570 65.01 -29.36 8.04
C LEU A 570 66.01 -29.27 6.88
N GLU A 571 66.34 -28.07 6.46
CA GLU A 571 67.32 -27.84 5.37
C GLU A 571 68.69 -28.38 5.72
N LYS A 572 69.18 -28.11 6.93
CA LYS A 572 70.55 -28.52 7.36
C LYS A 572 70.71 -30.04 7.50
N TYR A 573 69.61 -30.74 7.98
CA TYR A 573 69.70 -32.14 8.29
C TYR A 573 68.87 -33.08 7.44
N LYS A 574 68.34 -32.60 6.31
CA LYS A 574 67.46 -33.33 5.40
C LYS A 574 68.00 -34.68 4.95
N SER A 575 69.36 -34.72 4.66
CA SER A 575 70.08 -35.91 4.24
C SER A 575 70.27 -36.97 5.34
N LYS A 576 70.13 -36.56 6.62
CA LYS A 576 70.33 -37.41 7.78
C LYS A 576 69.02 -37.89 8.44
N LEU A 577 67.89 -37.34 7.98
CA LEU A 577 66.56 -37.70 8.46
C LEU A 577 65.93 -38.81 7.62
N LYS A 578 65.10 -39.65 8.25
CA LYS A 578 64.26 -40.65 7.53
C LYS A 578 63.12 -39.97 6.81
N ALA A 579 62.62 -40.60 5.77
CA ALA A 579 61.53 -40.06 4.93
C ALA A 579 60.26 -39.72 5.72
N ASP A 580 59.89 -40.53 6.69
CA ASP A 580 58.76 -40.33 7.61
C ASP A 580 59.00 -39.14 8.55
N GLN A 581 60.24 -38.92 8.99
CA GLN A 581 60.62 -37.80 9.85
C GLN A 581 60.61 -36.46 9.03
N ILE A 582 61.06 -36.47 7.79
CA ILE A 582 60.98 -35.34 6.88
C ILE A 582 59.55 -34.95 6.63
N THR A 583 58.71 -35.93 6.34
CA THR A 583 57.28 -35.72 6.10
C THR A 583 56.60 -35.13 7.33
N SER A 584 56.84 -35.70 8.50
CA SER A 584 56.24 -35.26 9.79
C SER A 584 56.69 -33.81 10.11
N LEU A 585 57.97 -33.49 9.95
CA LEU A 585 58.48 -32.14 10.20
C LEU A 585 57.95 -31.13 9.19
N THR A 586 57.88 -31.49 7.93
CA THR A 586 57.28 -30.63 6.88
C THR A 586 55.80 -30.32 7.18
N ASN A 587 55.01 -31.33 7.57
CA ASN A 587 53.62 -31.13 7.93
C ASN A 587 53.48 -30.22 9.16
N ALA A 588 54.27 -30.38 10.19
CA ALA A 588 54.26 -29.55 11.37
C ALA A 588 54.66 -28.09 11.09
N ILE A 589 55.68 -27.89 10.23
CA ILE A 589 56.09 -26.57 9.73
C ILE A 589 54.93 -25.91 8.97
N ASN A 590 54.30 -26.61 8.05
CA ASN A 590 53.16 -26.11 7.27
C ASN A 590 51.96 -25.76 8.16
N ALA A 591 51.63 -26.60 9.14
CA ALA A 591 50.57 -26.33 10.10
C ALA A 591 50.85 -25.06 10.93
N MET A 592 52.07 -24.89 11.43
CA MET A 592 52.42 -23.69 12.20
C MET A 592 52.45 -22.44 11.29
N GLN A 593 52.97 -22.55 10.06
CA GLN A 593 52.95 -21.45 9.09
C GLN A 593 51.52 -21.03 8.76
N HIS A 594 50.60 -22.01 8.63
CA HIS A 594 49.19 -21.75 8.41
C HIS A 594 48.59 -20.93 9.56
N GLU A 595 48.82 -21.33 10.81
CA GLU A 595 48.29 -20.61 11.97
C GLU A 595 48.86 -19.19 12.13
N ILE A 596 50.13 -18.99 11.83
CA ILE A 596 50.75 -17.65 11.83
C ILE A 596 50.07 -16.73 10.82
N ASN A 597 49.78 -17.25 9.63
CA ASN A 597 49.20 -16.48 8.52
C ASN A 597 47.67 -16.37 8.63
N ASN A 598 47.03 -17.20 9.44
CA ASN A 598 45.57 -17.26 9.59
C ASN A 598 45.03 -16.07 10.42
N THR A 599 44.27 -15.17 9.80
CA THR A 599 43.65 -14.03 10.45
C THR A 599 42.58 -14.43 11.46
N ASN A 600 42.02 -15.65 11.32
CA ASN A 600 41.00 -16.22 12.18
C ASN A 600 41.54 -17.28 13.15
N ALA A 601 42.84 -17.34 13.38
CA ALA A 601 43.44 -18.25 14.32
C ALA A 601 42.91 -18.01 15.74
N THR A 602 42.74 -19.07 16.50
CA THR A 602 42.44 -18.99 17.93
C THR A 602 43.73 -19.13 18.75
N LEU A 603 43.73 -18.67 20.01
CA LEU A 603 44.87 -18.81 20.87
C LEU A 603 45.26 -20.30 21.01
N ASP A 604 44.27 -21.17 21.20
CA ASP A 604 44.48 -22.62 21.33
C ASP A 604 45.04 -23.24 20.05
N SER A 605 44.60 -22.82 18.87
CA SER A 605 45.11 -23.38 17.61
C SER A 605 46.58 -23.02 17.38
N VAL A 606 46.97 -21.77 17.73
CA VAL A 606 48.39 -21.33 17.67
C VAL A 606 49.27 -22.09 18.68
N HIS A 607 48.83 -22.20 19.95
CA HIS A 607 49.55 -22.95 20.98
C HIS A 607 49.71 -24.43 20.63
N ASN A 608 48.64 -25.07 20.11
CA ASN A 608 48.70 -26.48 19.73
C ASN A 608 49.66 -26.73 18.57
N ALA A 609 49.68 -25.87 17.54
CA ALA A 609 50.60 -25.96 16.43
C ALA A 609 52.03 -25.72 16.89
N HIS A 610 52.29 -24.70 17.76
CA HIS A 610 53.58 -24.38 18.31
C HIS A 610 54.13 -25.51 19.18
N ASN A 611 53.32 -26.06 20.10
CA ASN A 611 53.72 -27.18 20.98
C ASN A 611 54.03 -28.43 20.17
N SER A 612 53.24 -28.73 19.14
CA SER A 612 53.48 -29.88 18.27
C SER A 612 54.78 -29.75 17.49
N LEU A 613 55.03 -28.60 16.92
CA LEU A 613 56.30 -28.31 16.22
C LEU A 613 57.50 -28.33 17.12
N SER A 614 57.42 -27.70 18.30
CA SER A 614 58.50 -27.67 19.31
C SER A 614 58.88 -29.04 19.82
N LYS A 615 57.86 -29.88 20.14
CA LYS A 615 58.10 -31.25 20.63
C LYS A 615 58.76 -32.12 19.52
N LEU A 616 58.27 -32.02 18.30
CA LEU A 616 58.82 -32.77 17.17
C LEU A 616 60.26 -32.34 16.88
N LEU A 617 60.51 -31.03 16.85
CA LEU A 617 61.85 -30.49 16.63
C LEU A 617 62.87 -30.98 17.70
N ALA A 618 62.48 -30.90 18.99
CA ALA A 618 63.32 -31.41 20.09
C ALA A 618 63.61 -32.90 19.96
N THR A 619 62.60 -33.69 19.53
CA THR A 619 62.78 -35.13 19.29
C THR A 619 63.80 -35.40 18.17
N LEU A 620 63.70 -34.65 17.06
CA LEU A 620 64.57 -34.78 15.92
C LEU A 620 65.98 -34.24 16.18
N GLU A 621 66.12 -33.18 16.99
CA GLU A 621 67.45 -32.69 17.43
C GLU A 621 68.16 -33.77 18.30
N THR A 622 67.43 -34.48 19.13
CA THR A 622 67.95 -35.60 19.90
C THR A 622 68.34 -36.77 19.02
N TYR A 623 67.52 -37.07 18.00
CA TYR A 623 67.82 -38.09 17.01
C TYR A 623 69.13 -37.79 16.25
N ILE A 624 69.31 -36.56 15.76
CA ILE A 624 70.53 -36.13 15.03
C ILE A 624 71.74 -36.26 15.94
N LYS A 625 71.66 -35.89 17.23
CA LYS A 625 72.79 -36.04 18.20
C LYS A 625 73.14 -37.50 18.50
N SER A 626 72.23 -38.44 18.27
CA SER A 626 72.47 -39.87 18.47
C SER A 626 73.09 -40.59 17.24
N LEU A 627 73.16 -39.90 16.14
CA LEU A 627 73.79 -40.44 14.94
C LEU A 627 75.27 -40.47 15.11
N PRO A 628 76.02 -41.52 14.57
CA PRO A 628 77.46 -41.51 14.58
C PRO A 628 78.03 -40.32 13.86
N PRO A 629 79.20 -39.80 14.30
CA PRO A 629 79.84 -38.71 13.60
C PRO A 629 80.19 -39.10 12.13
N ASP A 630 80.07 -38.15 11.23
CA ASP A 630 80.37 -38.39 9.83
C ASP A 630 81.83 -38.79 9.72
N PRO A 631 82.18 -39.81 8.91
CA PRO A 631 83.56 -40.19 8.70
C PRO A 631 84.36 -39.00 8.10
N PRO A 632 85.65 -38.80 8.50
CA PRO A 632 86.47 -37.73 7.98
C PRO A 632 86.61 -37.87 6.46
N PRO A 633 86.79 -36.78 5.70
CA PRO A 633 86.95 -36.80 4.26
C PRO A 633 88.30 -37.49 3.96
N GLY A 634 88.23 -38.69 3.29
CA GLY A 634 89.35 -39.47 2.87
C GLY A 634 90.12 -38.76 1.73
N GLY A 635 91.41 -38.58 1.92
CA GLY A 635 92.35 -38.06 0.92
C GLY A 635 92.40 -38.95 -0.27
N GLY A 636 92.52 -38.36 -1.41
CA GLY A 636 92.66 -38.98 -2.72
C GLY A 636 93.96 -39.70 -2.96
N ASP A 637 93.93 -40.61 -3.93
CA ASP A 637 95.05 -40.95 -4.79
C ASP A 637 94.53 -41.40 -6.13
N ASP A 638 95.00 -40.71 -7.18
CA ASP A 638 94.98 -41.06 -8.58
C ASP A 638 96.07 -42.11 -8.88
N PRO A 639 96.30 -42.63 -10.11
CA PRO A 639 95.61 -42.89 -11.35
C PRO A 639 95.90 -44.33 -11.90
N PRO A 640 96.04 -44.73 -13.19
CA PRO A 640 95.74 -44.06 -14.46
C PRO A 640 95.10 -44.93 -15.56
N GLY A 641 94.66 -44.29 -16.59
CA GLY A 641 94.98 -44.72 -17.97
C GLY A 641 93.95 -45.46 -18.82
N GLY A 642 93.69 -44.88 -19.93
CA GLY A 642 93.45 -45.55 -21.22
C GLY A 642 91.95 -45.67 -21.64
N GLY A 643 91.61 -44.99 -22.60
CA GLY A 643 91.72 -45.21 -23.98
C GLY A 643 90.41 -45.06 -24.71
N ASP A 644 90.46 -44.20 -25.64
CA ASP A 644 89.76 -44.20 -26.94
C ASP A 644 88.27 -43.89 -27.11
N ASP A 645 88.11 -42.82 -27.66
CA ASP A 645 87.19 -42.15 -28.59
C ASP A 645 86.54 -43.11 -29.67
N PRO A 646 85.69 -42.74 -30.60
CA PRO A 646 84.97 -41.44 -30.83
C PRO A 646 83.52 -41.54 -31.37
N GLY A 647 82.99 -40.39 -31.61
CA GLY A 647 82.02 -40.16 -32.69
C GLY A 647 80.65 -39.78 -32.26
N GLY A 648 80.33 -38.64 -32.47
CA GLY A 648 79.76 -37.86 -33.54
C GLY A 648 78.26 -37.70 -33.32
N GLY A 649 77.79 -36.58 -33.34
CA GLY A 649 77.59 -35.57 -34.26
C GLY A 649 76.32 -34.82 -33.95
N ASP A 650 76.48 -33.56 -34.06
CA ASP A 650 75.55 -32.56 -34.59
C ASP A 650 74.32 -32.09 -33.86
N ASP A 651 74.46 -30.97 -33.37
CA ASP A 651 73.70 -29.70 -33.32
C ASP A 651 72.76 -29.47 -34.54
N PRO A 652 71.94 -28.45 -34.69
CA PRO A 652 71.56 -27.33 -33.78
C PRO A 652 70.09 -26.79 -33.89
N GLY A 653 69.85 -25.75 -33.14
CA GLY A 653 68.95 -24.66 -33.52
C GLY A 653 67.51 -24.75 -32.90
N GLY A 654 67.12 -23.83 -32.25
CA GLY A 654 67.01 -22.42 -32.38
C GLY A 654 65.62 -21.98 -32.24
N GLY A 655 65.37 -20.92 -31.54
CA GLY A 655 64.41 -19.93 -31.94
C GLY A 655 63.09 -19.75 -31.09
N ASP A 656 63.21 -18.75 -30.26
CA ASP A 656 62.26 -17.63 -30.16
C ASP A 656 60.78 -17.81 -29.88
N ASN A 657 60.38 -17.15 -28.80
CA ASN A 657 59.17 -16.41 -28.48
C ASN A 657 58.56 -15.64 -29.69
N PRO A 658 57.41 -15.00 -29.73
CA PRO A 658 56.42 -14.69 -28.67
C PRO A 658 54.93 -14.66 -29.15
N GLY A 659 54.04 -14.36 -28.22
CA GLY A 659 52.92 -13.45 -28.49
C GLY A 659 51.53 -14.02 -28.79
N GLY A 660 50.58 -13.50 -28.15
CA GLY A 660 49.35 -13.00 -28.78
C GLY A 660 48.02 -13.74 -28.52
N ASP A 661 47.21 -13.05 -27.73
CA ASP A 661 45.77 -12.79 -27.99
C ASP A 661 44.73 -13.91 -28.10
N ASP A 662 43.80 -13.81 -27.19
CA ASP A 662 42.31 -13.89 -27.24
C ASP A 662 41.67 -13.90 -28.65
N PRO A 663 40.41 -14.26 -28.93
CA PRO A 663 39.22 -14.52 -28.11
C PRO A 663 38.24 -15.60 -28.68
N GLY A 664 37.20 -15.88 -27.92
CA GLY A 664 35.89 -16.00 -28.60
C GLY A 664 35.15 -17.33 -28.58
N THR A 665 34.02 -17.23 -27.98
CA THR A 665 32.67 -17.70 -28.37
C THR A 665 32.28 -19.18 -28.37
N GLN A 666 31.20 -19.37 -27.62
CA GLN A 666 29.87 -19.92 -27.94
C GLN A 666 29.57 -21.41 -27.74
N THR A 667 28.37 -21.55 -27.12
CA THR A 667 27.32 -22.59 -27.28
C THR A 667 27.58 -23.94 -26.61
N GLY A 668 26.64 -24.54 -25.94
CA GLY A 668 25.22 -24.51 -25.80
C GLY A 668 24.74 -25.73 -25.01
N GLN A 669 23.57 -25.56 -24.44
CA GLN A 669 22.47 -26.54 -24.25
C GLN A 669 22.53 -27.65 -23.21
N ASP A 670 21.47 -27.61 -22.42
CA ASP A 670 20.49 -28.59 -21.98
C ASP A 670 20.72 -29.42 -20.71
N GLY A 671 19.69 -29.37 -19.87
CA GLY A 671 19.30 -30.49 -19.04
C GLY A 671 18.75 -30.21 -17.66
N GLU A 672 17.46 -29.96 -17.58
CA GLU A 672 16.44 -30.41 -16.60
C GLU A 672 16.81 -30.76 -15.15
N GLY A 673 15.97 -30.25 -14.25
CA GLY A 673 15.39 -31.08 -13.21
C GLY A 673 15.51 -30.64 -11.77
N GLY A 674 14.39 -30.24 -11.16
CA GLY A 674 14.19 -30.53 -9.75
C GLY A 674 13.80 -29.35 -8.85
N LYS A 675 12.50 -29.16 -8.67
CA LYS A 675 11.94 -28.56 -7.45
C LYS A 675 12.21 -29.47 -6.24
N PRO A 676 12.25 -28.90 -5.01
CA PRO A 676 11.04 -28.98 -4.20
C PRO A 676 10.74 -27.77 -3.30
N LYS A 677 9.48 -27.73 -2.97
CA LYS A 677 8.67 -27.10 -1.93
C LYS A 677 9.36 -26.71 -0.60
N GLY A 678 8.86 -25.61 -0.09
CA GLY A 678 8.96 -25.13 1.25
C GLY A 678 8.14 -23.84 1.37
#